data_6c47c9a217793d37425c323b0efe1ea7
#
_entry.id   6c47c9a217793d37425c323b0efe1ea7
#
_cell.length_a   1.000
_cell.length_b   1.000
_cell.length_c   1.000
_cell.angle_alpha   90.00
_cell.angle_beta   90.00
_cell.angle_gamma   90.00
#
_symmetry.space_group_name_H-M   'P 1'
#
loop_
_entity.id
_entity.type
_entity.pdbx_description
1 polymer ?
#
loop_
_entity_poly.entity_id
_entity_poly.type
_entity_poly.pdbx_seq_one_letter_code
_entity_poly.pdbx_strand_id
1 'polypeptide(L)'
;MTSSLEVGLNTGTIGFWTPNNPFKDLIRGSTNPFLANINFSQSESLSGVLGTDTYSRVYFMPSSFPHNVSSESPRYLYISEHSDEYGWPTSAPYAELQDWQRRINYTCINELEPGRLSAVLPPSSTDDANSATFHVLWDGSGFDGNGNRSFAVQYEYDGDQNTQDYVTFTDVSAGEAKFTGIDTTRLSMLKLLVQGHYMDPNDPIKNIKLVHQDYRDNFESEPFYPKMVDYYKGMTTSGASVRNMKWAKTNDSKFGIMSSVSGDTFDLSSTLVLASMTQAGPLGMAYATQAEFANAIDRDLWTNIHYISDDASVSAIASSIAATLDPDKKVYVELGNEWWNGAYPYSVQRFYFTERANALGGSSIYNLEFFGGAVPGDYEMGQAYGVQRSIDIFNIFSNYFSSDRLVRVLAGQNVASERNHGMLLFSGAYNYVDMLAVNPYVGSFLGNLSGVASAVAASAWTVDDLFNFMYDAVSGTEAIQIGTGSTEPLRMSVGGNYDMLQASAEFSGIKLGGYEGGEHLNVNQSSRYMPDRQDDRDYMISLFTSSQYDSRWGDWYQYLLSSLDDMGMSQYIHFVDLSRWSTSDVTSTWEWFGTVPDLGTQTPSRTGIETYVAGYSPPVDPDPDPDPDPNPCPIRLIEMNFSVKLHF
;
A
#
# COMPACT_ATOMS: atom_id res chain seq x y z
N MET A 1 12.41 -19.13 -24.39
CA MET A 1 10.94 -18.97 -24.40
C MET A 1 10.71 -17.51 -24.03
N THR A 2 9.86 -16.80 -24.73
CA THR A 2 9.44 -15.45 -24.33
C THR A 2 8.50 -15.61 -23.15
N SER A 3 8.80 -14.92 -22.04
CA SER A 3 7.96 -14.97 -20.83
C SER A 3 6.61 -14.31 -21.08
N SER A 4 5.55 -14.89 -20.55
CA SER A 4 4.18 -14.36 -20.61
C SER A 4 3.71 -13.77 -19.28
N LEU A 5 4.48 -13.95 -18.19
CA LEU A 5 4.15 -13.43 -16.87
C LEU A 5 4.31 -11.91 -16.83
N GLU A 6 3.23 -11.22 -16.57
CA GLU A 6 3.24 -9.78 -16.30
C GLU A 6 3.77 -9.53 -14.87
N VAL A 7 4.78 -8.68 -14.75
CA VAL A 7 5.38 -8.30 -13.46
C VAL A 7 4.96 -6.88 -13.12
N GLY A 8 4.21 -6.75 -12.05
CA GLY A 8 3.79 -5.48 -11.46
C GLY A 8 4.49 -5.22 -10.12
N LEU A 9 4.11 -4.12 -9.47
CA LEU A 9 4.74 -3.67 -8.23
C LEU A 9 3.68 -3.15 -7.23
N ASN A 10 3.80 -3.54 -5.97
CA ASN A 10 3.05 -2.91 -4.88
C ASN A 10 3.68 -1.57 -4.51
N THR A 11 2.85 -0.55 -4.34
CA THR A 11 3.31 0.74 -3.81
C THR A 11 3.60 0.65 -2.33
N GLY A 12 4.71 1.26 -1.90
CA GLY A 12 5.08 1.37 -0.49
C GLY A 12 4.28 2.45 0.24
N THR A 13 4.40 2.46 1.56
CA THR A 13 3.76 3.48 2.40
C THR A 13 4.36 4.86 2.15
N ILE A 14 3.53 5.86 1.86
CA ILE A 14 3.96 7.25 1.83
C ILE A 14 3.94 7.82 3.25
N GLY A 15 5.04 8.40 3.65
CA GLY A 15 5.19 9.08 4.93
C GLY A 15 6.51 9.83 4.98
N PHE A 16 6.66 10.75 5.93
CA PHE A 16 7.90 11.53 6.05
C PHE A 16 9.12 10.67 6.41
N TRP A 17 8.91 9.46 6.93
CA TRP A 17 9.96 8.49 7.28
C TRP A 17 10.24 7.44 6.20
N THR A 18 9.57 7.51 5.04
CA THR A 18 9.72 6.53 3.97
C THR A 18 10.30 7.16 2.70
N PRO A 19 11.05 6.41 1.87
CA PRO A 19 11.56 6.91 0.59
C PRO A 19 10.49 7.06 -0.49
N ASN A 20 9.25 6.70 -0.20
CA ASN A 20 8.17 6.46 -1.17
C ASN A 20 7.32 7.69 -1.49
N ASN A 21 7.82 8.92 -1.27
CA ASN A 21 7.10 10.12 -1.67
C ASN A 21 7.25 10.36 -3.19
N PRO A 22 6.20 10.12 -4.00
CA PRO A 22 6.29 10.29 -5.45
C PRO A 22 6.12 11.73 -5.93
N PHE A 23 5.68 12.65 -5.06
CA PHE A 23 5.21 13.98 -5.46
C PHE A 23 6.30 15.03 -5.54
N LYS A 24 6.31 15.82 -6.63
CA LYS A 24 7.13 17.05 -6.77
C LYS A 24 6.72 18.14 -5.77
N ASP A 25 5.42 18.22 -5.42
CA ASP A 25 4.93 19.01 -4.30
C ASP A 25 5.09 18.22 -3.00
N LEU A 26 6.03 18.61 -2.18
CA LEU A 26 6.37 17.91 -0.94
C LEU A 26 5.23 17.93 0.10
N ILE A 27 4.32 18.90 0.03
CA ILE A 27 3.17 18.96 0.94
C ILE A 27 2.20 17.80 0.66
N ARG A 28 2.01 17.42 -0.61
CA ARG A 28 1.15 16.27 -0.95
C ARG A 28 1.64 14.96 -0.34
N GLY A 29 2.94 14.76 -0.21
CA GLY A 29 3.55 13.59 0.41
C GLY A 29 3.89 13.76 1.90
N SER A 30 3.61 14.92 2.49
CA SER A 30 3.89 15.19 3.90
C SER A 30 3.00 14.38 4.82
N THR A 31 3.45 14.20 6.06
CA THR A 31 2.54 13.72 7.12
C THR A 31 1.41 14.69 7.32
N ASN A 32 0.31 14.18 7.84
CA ASN A 32 -0.80 15.03 8.25
C ASN A 32 -0.28 16.15 9.13
N PRO A 33 -0.70 17.39 8.87
CA PRO A 33 -0.34 18.49 9.72
C PRO A 33 -0.86 18.26 11.13
N PHE A 34 -0.06 18.60 12.09
CA PHE A 34 -0.39 18.45 13.51
C PHE A 34 0.02 19.69 14.28
N LEU A 35 -0.70 19.96 15.36
CA LEU A 35 -0.33 21.02 16.29
C LEU A 35 0.92 20.63 17.06
N ALA A 36 1.98 21.41 16.91
CA ALA A 36 3.21 21.20 17.65
C ALA A 36 3.15 21.85 19.04
N ASN A 37 3.78 21.20 20.00
CA ASN A 37 4.10 21.76 21.32
C ASN A 37 2.92 22.30 22.13
N ILE A 38 1.74 21.71 21.98
CA ILE A 38 0.61 22.06 22.84
C ILE A 38 0.75 21.29 24.16
N ASN A 39 1.00 22.03 25.22
CA ASN A 39 0.93 21.50 26.58
C ASN A 39 -0.50 21.66 27.09
N PHE A 40 -1.30 20.60 26.99
CA PHE A 40 -2.72 20.61 27.35
C PHE A 40 -2.98 20.75 28.85
N SER A 41 -1.96 20.62 29.70
CA SER A 41 -2.11 20.81 31.15
C SER A 41 -2.39 22.27 31.57
N GLN A 42 -2.26 23.23 30.65
CA GLN A 42 -2.41 24.65 30.92
C GLN A 42 -3.69 25.28 30.37
N SER A 43 -4.53 24.55 29.64
CA SER A 43 -5.77 25.05 29.05
C SER A 43 -6.97 24.27 29.57
N GLU A 44 -7.69 24.82 30.55
CA GLU A 44 -8.89 24.18 31.12
C GLU A 44 -10.01 23.98 30.07
N SER A 45 -10.13 24.82 29.07
CA SER A 45 -11.14 24.69 28.01
C SER A 45 -10.81 23.58 27.00
N LEU A 46 -9.55 23.36 26.69
CA LEU A 46 -9.10 22.32 25.79
C LEU A 46 -8.87 20.98 26.51
N SER A 47 -8.53 20.97 27.79
CA SER A 47 -8.34 19.75 28.55
C SER A 47 -9.62 18.94 28.67
N GLY A 48 -10.79 19.57 28.70
CA GLY A 48 -12.10 18.93 28.66
C GLY A 48 -12.43 18.28 27.31
N VAL A 49 -11.91 18.85 26.21
CA VAL A 49 -12.15 18.40 24.84
C VAL A 49 -11.06 17.42 24.38
N LEU A 50 -9.82 17.65 24.76
CA LEU A 50 -8.65 16.96 24.21
C LEU A 50 -8.03 15.90 25.13
N GLY A 51 -8.55 15.76 26.37
CA GLY A 51 -8.02 14.82 27.37
C GLY A 51 -6.72 15.29 28.03
N THR A 52 -6.22 14.51 29.00
CA THR A 52 -5.10 14.88 29.89
C THR A 52 -3.70 14.54 29.35
N ASP A 53 -3.57 14.11 28.12
CA ASP A 53 -2.29 13.66 27.53
C ASP A 53 -1.42 14.86 27.15
N THR A 54 -0.26 15.01 27.78
CA THR A 54 0.63 16.16 27.69
C THR A 54 1.43 16.27 26.38
N TYR A 55 1.45 15.23 25.54
CA TYR A 55 2.26 15.19 24.30
C TYR A 55 1.49 14.70 23.07
N SER A 56 0.18 14.87 23.05
CA SER A 56 -0.60 14.33 21.95
C SER A 56 -0.57 15.24 20.73
N ARG A 57 -0.26 14.67 19.59
CA ARG A 57 -0.38 15.29 18.27
C ARG A 57 -1.86 15.42 17.91
N VAL A 58 -2.26 16.59 17.47
CA VAL A 58 -3.61 16.88 16.99
C VAL A 58 -3.53 17.05 15.48
N TYR A 59 -4.24 16.23 14.75
CA TYR A 59 -4.20 16.23 13.28
C TYR A 59 -5.33 17.07 12.72
N PHE A 60 -5.05 17.79 11.62
CA PHE A 60 -6.08 18.36 10.79
C PHE A 60 -6.71 17.29 9.92
N MET A 61 -8.04 17.26 9.93
CA MET A 61 -8.84 16.36 9.13
C MET A 61 -9.87 17.18 8.36
N PRO A 62 -10.28 16.75 7.16
CA PRO A 62 -11.38 17.41 6.45
C PRO A 62 -12.64 17.51 7.31
N SER A 63 -13.38 18.60 7.17
CA SER A 63 -14.65 18.78 7.89
C SER A 63 -15.71 17.72 7.56
N SER A 64 -15.58 17.08 6.40
CA SER A 64 -16.39 15.95 5.96
C SER A 64 -16.04 14.60 6.62
N PHE A 65 -15.00 14.56 7.45
CA PHE A 65 -14.67 13.33 8.18
C PHE A 65 -15.81 12.95 9.12
N PRO A 66 -16.26 11.68 9.15
CA PRO A 66 -17.39 11.29 9.98
C PRO A 66 -17.11 11.56 11.46
N HIS A 67 -17.92 12.40 12.07
CA HIS A 67 -17.77 12.87 13.45
C HIS A 67 -18.03 11.78 14.50
N ASN A 68 -18.43 10.57 14.10
CA ASN A 68 -18.74 9.45 14.99
C ASN A 68 -17.51 8.75 15.60
N VAL A 69 -16.34 9.32 15.45
CA VAL A 69 -15.09 8.89 16.13
C VAL A 69 -15.10 9.27 17.61
N SER A 70 -16.25 9.12 18.26
CA SER A 70 -16.48 9.66 19.61
C SER A 70 -15.64 9.00 20.71
N SER A 71 -14.99 7.88 20.46
CA SER A 71 -14.24 7.19 21.52
C SER A 71 -12.72 7.42 21.50
N GLU A 72 -12.15 7.91 20.40
CA GLU A 72 -10.69 7.97 20.33
C GLU A 72 -10.06 9.34 20.46
N SER A 73 -10.73 10.43 20.18
CA SER A 73 -10.20 11.75 20.54
C SER A 73 -11.12 12.90 20.19
N PRO A 74 -11.62 13.65 21.14
CA PRO A 74 -12.18 14.99 20.94
C PRO A 74 -11.27 15.94 20.13
N ARG A 75 -10.00 15.59 19.97
CA ARG A 75 -8.95 16.30 19.23
C ARG A 75 -9.24 16.42 17.74
N TYR A 76 -9.77 15.37 17.13
CA TYR A 76 -10.11 15.37 15.70
C TYR A 76 -11.32 16.26 15.42
N LEU A 77 -12.31 16.27 16.31
CA LEU A 77 -13.51 17.09 16.18
C LEU A 77 -13.19 18.57 16.19
N TYR A 78 -12.34 19.00 17.13
CA TYR A 78 -11.95 20.40 17.25
C TYR A 78 -11.29 20.94 15.98
N ILE A 79 -10.45 20.14 15.35
CA ILE A 79 -9.73 20.58 14.15
C ILE A 79 -10.61 20.51 12.91
N SER A 80 -11.49 19.53 12.79
CA SER A 80 -12.44 19.44 11.69
C SER A 80 -13.41 20.63 11.64
N GLU A 81 -13.77 21.19 12.80
CA GLU A 81 -14.61 22.40 12.90
C GLU A 81 -13.91 23.66 12.39
N HIS A 82 -12.57 23.64 12.30
CA HIS A 82 -11.73 24.78 11.86
C HIS A 82 -11.00 24.53 10.55
N SER A 83 -11.37 23.50 9.82
CA SER A 83 -10.83 23.18 8.50
C SER A 83 -11.92 23.11 7.43
N ASP A 84 -11.54 23.38 6.19
CA ASP A 84 -12.40 23.17 5.04
C ASP A 84 -12.53 21.66 4.69
N GLU A 85 -13.27 21.37 3.65
CA GLU A 85 -13.47 20.00 3.14
C GLU A 85 -12.18 19.32 2.66
N TYR A 86 -11.09 20.07 2.46
CA TYR A 86 -9.78 19.59 2.05
C TYR A 86 -8.78 19.51 3.20
N GLY A 87 -9.19 19.96 4.40
CA GLY A 87 -8.37 19.99 5.61
C GLY A 87 -7.52 21.25 5.80
N TRP A 88 -7.71 22.29 4.93
CA TRP A 88 -7.04 23.56 5.12
C TRP A 88 -7.72 24.41 6.21
N PRO A 89 -6.96 25.21 6.96
CA PRO A 89 -7.55 26.09 7.98
C PRO A 89 -8.58 27.06 7.39
N THR A 90 -9.78 27.12 7.98
CA THR A 90 -10.86 28.08 7.60
C THR A 90 -10.86 29.33 8.44
N SER A 91 -10.20 29.30 9.60
CA SER A 91 -10.06 30.42 10.52
C SER A 91 -8.74 30.31 11.24
N ALA A 92 -8.36 31.30 12.04
CA ALA A 92 -7.27 31.16 13.01
C ALA A 92 -7.76 30.24 14.16
N PRO A 93 -7.67 28.93 14.05
CA PRO A 93 -8.37 27.99 14.93
C PRO A 93 -7.89 28.04 16.38
N TYR A 94 -6.96 28.93 16.69
CA TYR A 94 -6.24 28.96 17.95
C TYR A 94 -6.24 30.31 18.62
N ALA A 95 -7.26 31.15 18.36
CA ALA A 95 -7.40 32.42 19.07
C ALA A 95 -7.40 32.26 20.60
N GLU A 96 -7.76 31.08 21.06
CA GLU A 96 -7.81 30.69 22.49
C GLU A 96 -6.51 30.10 23.03
N LEU A 97 -5.52 29.73 22.15
CA LEU A 97 -4.26 29.18 22.58
C LEU A 97 -3.19 30.26 22.80
N GLN A 98 -2.32 30.05 23.79
CA GLN A 98 -1.20 30.96 24.10
C GLN A 98 -0.24 31.11 22.92
N ASP A 99 0.26 32.31 22.66
CA ASP A 99 0.89 32.72 21.40
C ASP A 99 2.00 31.84 20.85
N TRP A 100 2.91 31.38 21.67
CA TRP A 100 4.07 30.60 21.21
C TRP A 100 3.77 29.13 20.86
N GLN A 101 2.57 28.64 21.14
CA GLN A 101 2.15 27.23 20.95
C GLN A 101 1.33 27.01 19.67
N ARG A 102 1.06 28.04 18.89
CA ARG A 102 0.11 28.07 17.76
C ARG A 102 0.78 27.73 16.43
N ARG A 103 1.32 26.53 16.31
CA ARG A 103 1.99 26.10 15.07
C ARG A 103 1.38 24.83 14.53
N ILE A 104 1.14 24.82 13.23
CA ILE A 104 0.80 23.62 12.46
C ILE A 104 2.06 23.16 11.74
N ASN A 105 2.45 21.91 11.93
CA ASN A 105 3.62 21.35 11.30
C ASN A 105 3.23 20.49 10.10
N TYR A 106 3.87 20.73 8.97
CA TYR A 106 3.89 19.84 7.81
C TYR A 106 5.29 19.28 7.69
N THR A 107 5.49 18.02 7.99
CA THR A 107 6.79 17.36 7.84
C THR A 107 6.87 16.72 6.47
N CYS A 108 7.77 17.21 5.64
CA CYS A 108 7.82 16.91 4.22
C CYS A 108 8.93 15.90 3.87
N ILE A 109 9.91 15.70 4.73
CA ILE A 109 11.06 14.83 4.51
C ILE A 109 11.41 14.08 5.79
N ASN A 110 12.02 12.91 5.62
CA ASN A 110 12.37 11.98 6.67
C ASN A 110 13.46 12.48 7.61
N GLU A 111 13.27 12.24 8.90
CA GLU A 111 14.21 12.55 9.96
C GLU A 111 15.41 11.59 10.07
N LEU A 112 15.45 10.48 9.36
CA LEU A 112 16.36 9.39 9.71
C LEU A 112 17.47 9.10 8.68
N GLU A 113 17.31 9.57 7.44
CA GLU A 113 18.31 9.30 6.40
C GLU A 113 18.58 10.53 5.52
N PRO A 114 19.73 11.19 5.75
CA PRO A 114 20.17 12.32 4.94
C PRO A 114 20.27 11.97 3.45
N GLY A 115 19.97 12.94 2.60
CA GLY A 115 20.20 12.81 1.16
C GLY A 115 19.08 12.14 0.36
N ARG A 116 17.99 11.71 0.96
CA ARG A 116 16.88 11.05 0.22
C ARG A 116 16.23 11.94 -0.82
N LEU A 117 16.09 13.23 -0.53
CA LEU A 117 15.56 14.17 -1.50
C LEU A 117 16.49 14.30 -2.71
N SER A 118 17.80 14.27 -2.54
CA SER A 118 18.76 14.32 -3.63
C SER A 118 18.64 13.12 -4.58
N ALA A 119 18.17 11.98 -4.09
CA ALA A 119 17.96 10.80 -4.92
C ALA A 119 16.83 10.99 -5.95
N VAL A 120 15.81 11.79 -5.64
CA VAL A 120 14.67 12.05 -6.55
C VAL A 120 14.82 13.33 -7.36
N LEU A 121 15.58 14.33 -6.84
CA LEU A 121 15.84 15.56 -7.58
C LEU A 121 16.69 15.31 -8.83
N PRO A 122 16.54 16.11 -9.89
CA PRO A 122 17.43 16.04 -11.03
C PRO A 122 18.85 16.37 -10.61
N PRO A 123 19.89 15.87 -11.29
CA PRO A 123 21.22 16.44 -11.18
C PRO A 123 21.07 17.88 -11.70
N SER A 124 21.12 18.82 -10.80
CA SER A 124 20.80 20.21 -11.10
C SER A 124 21.69 20.75 -12.22
N SER A 125 21.07 21.36 -13.21
CA SER A 125 21.79 22.18 -14.20
C SER A 125 22.00 23.61 -13.71
N THR A 126 21.30 24.01 -12.65
CA THR A 126 21.27 25.39 -12.15
C THR A 126 21.58 25.51 -10.65
N ASP A 127 21.25 24.48 -9.86
CA ASP A 127 21.53 24.44 -8.41
C ASP A 127 22.55 23.33 -8.11
N ASP A 128 23.59 23.67 -7.38
CA ASP A 128 24.43 22.67 -6.72
C ASP A 128 23.57 21.89 -5.72
N ALA A 129 23.67 20.56 -5.68
CA ALA A 129 22.98 19.72 -4.68
C ALA A 129 23.21 20.19 -3.25
N ASN A 130 24.32 20.88 -3.00
CA ASN A 130 24.67 21.51 -1.74
C ASN A 130 24.02 22.89 -1.52
N SER A 131 23.22 23.40 -2.46
CA SER A 131 22.61 24.73 -2.39
C SER A 131 21.28 24.81 -3.17
N ALA A 132 20.40 23.85 -2.93
CA ALA A 132 19.12 23.78 -3.61
C ALA A 132 18.19 24.95 -3.27
N THR A 133 17.35 25.31 -4.23
CA THR A 133 16.33 26.36 -4.12
C THR A 133 14.95 25.75 -4.10
N PHE A 134 14.10 26.24 -3.21
CA PHE A 134 12.72 25.83 -3.08
C PHE A 134 11.76 27.02 -3.12
N HIS A 135 10.56 26.78 -3.62
CA HIS A 135 9.44 27.69 -3.64
C HIS A 135 8.35 27.23 -2.68
N VAL A 136 7.82 28.14 -1.90
CA VAL A 136 6.56 27.99 -1.17
C VAL A 136 5.50 28.80 -1.90
N LEU A 137 4.42 28.15 -2.29
CA LEU A 137 3.28 28.76 -2.99
C LEU A 137 2.06 28.63 -2.08
N TRP A 138 1.16 29.60 -2.12
CA TRP A 138 -0.06 29.55 -1.30
C TRP A 138 -1.17 30.46 -1.85
N ASP A 139 -2.40 30.18 -1.44
CA ASP A 139 -3.56 31.05 -1.58
C ASP A 139 -3.86 31.73 -0.25
N GLY A 140 -4.59 32.83 -0.31
CA GLY A 140 -4.94 33.62 0.86
C GLY A 140 -3.83 34.55 1.35
N SER A 141 -4.00 35.12 2.54
CA SER A 141 -3.03 36.04 3.11
C SER A 141 -1.88 35.27 3.78
N GLY A 142 -0.71 35.39 3.20
CA GLY A 142 0.54 34.84 3.79
C GLY A 142 1.09 35.70 4.93
N PHE A 143 0.43 36.82 5.27
CA PHE A 143 0.87 37.80 6.27
C PHE A 143 -0.29 38.28 7.13
N ASP A 144 -0.01 38.62 8.39
CA ASP A 144 -0.97 39.38 9.22
C ASP A 144 -1.03 40.85 8.82
N GLY A 145 -2.00 41.58 9.39
CA GLY A 145 -2.16 43.02 9.14
C GLY A 145 -0.96 43.88 9.57
N ASN A 146 0.03 43.32 10.27
CA ASN A 146 1.27 43.99 10.69
C ASN A 146 2.48 43.60 9.83
N GLY A 147 2.28 42.74 8.79
CA GLY A 147 3.34 42.27 7.92
C GLY A 147 4.16 41.09 8.46
N ASN A 148 3.70 40.46 9.56
CA ASN A 148 4.33 39.21 10.03
C ASN A 148 3.87 38.04 9.16
N ARG A 149 4.81 37.18 8.80
CA ARG A 149 4.54 36.04 7.92
C ARG A 149 3.82 34.94 8.68
N SER A 150 2.77 34.39 8.10
CA SER A 150 1.96 33.30 8.67
C SER A 150 2.59 31.93 8.54
N PHE A 151 3.77 31.80 7.92
CA PHE A 151 4.49 30.54 7.79
C PHE A 151 6.01 30.69 7.95
N ALA A 152 6.66 29.58 8.30
CA ALA A 152 8.12 29.43 8.32
C ALA A 152 8.49 28.05 7.80
N VAL A 153 9.70 27.90 7.26
CA VAL A 153 10.27 26.60 6.94
C VAL A 153 11.47 26.34 7.84
N GLN A 154 11.48 25.18 8.45
CA GLN A 154 12.56 24.69 9.30
C GLN A 154 13.21 23.51 8.61
N TYR A 155 14.52 23.38 8.72
CA TYR A 155 15.28 22.26 8.18
C TYR A 155 16.24 21.67 9.23
N GLU A 156 16.65 20.45 8.99
CA GLU A 156 17.58 19.70 9.83
C GLU A 156 18.53 18.90 8.94
N TYR A 157 19.79 18.85 9.31
CA TYR A 157 20.81 18.07 8.61
C TYR A 157 21.27 16.88 9.44
N ASP A 158 21.65 15.81 8.76
CA ASP A 158 22.33 14.64 9.30
C ASP A 158 21.61 13.93 10.46
N GLY A 159 20.30 14.15 10.63
CA GLY A 159 19.48 13.58 11.71
C GLY A 159 19.74 14.19 13.09
N ASP A 160 20.45 15.32 13.16
CA ASP A 160 20.74 16.00 14.42
C ASP A 160 19.61 16.97 14.81
N GLN A 161 18.70 16.50 15.63
CA GLN A 161 17.55 17.29 16.13
C GLN A 161 17.94 18.57 16.91
N ASN A 162 19.20 18.71 17.28
CA ASN A 162 19.67 19.91 17.98
C ASN A 162 20.12 21.02 17.00
N THR A 163 20.23 20.73 15.71
CA THR A 163 20.66 21.67 14.67
C THR A 163 19.53 22.18 13.79
N GLN A 164 18.31 22.25 14.34
CA GLN A 164 17.16 22.75 13.60
C GLN A 164 17.26 24.25 13.36
N ASP A 165 17.38 24.63 12.08
CA ASP A 165 17.46 26.02 11.64
C ASP A 165 16.25 26.42 10.80
N TYR A 166 16.04 27.73 10.70
CA TYR A 166 15.00 28.33 9.87
C TYR A 166 15.59 28.88 8.57
N VAL A 167 14.88 28.67 7.47
CA VAL A 167 15.26 29.27 6.19
C VAL A 167 15.03 30.79 6.22
N THR A 168 15.88 31.50 5.49
CA THR A 168 15.61 32.90 5.15
C THR A 168 14.98 32.96 3.77
N PHE A 169 13.76 33.54 3.70
CA PHE A 169 13.10 33.72 2.42
C PHE A 169 13.67 34.91 1.67
N THR A 170 13.84 34.69 0.38
CA THR A 170 14.16 35.70 -0.63
C THR A 170 13.00 35.82 -1.61
N ASP A 171 12.89 36.91 -2.36
CA ASP A 171 11.88 37.12 -3.42
C ASP A 171 10.45 36.80 -2.97
N VAL A 172 10.02 37.41 -1.87
CA VAL A 172 8.67 37.26 -1.34
C VAL A 172 7.71 38.14 -2.13
N SER A 173 6.69 37.52 -2.71
CA SER A 173 5.60 38.15 -3.43
C SER A 173 4.23 37.68 -2.89
N ALA A 174 3.12 38.21 -3.42
CA ALA A 174 1.81 37.69 -3.08
C ALA A 174 1.67 36.23 -3.62
N GLY A 175 1.45 35.27 -2.72
CA GLY A 175 1.23 33.89 -3.04
C GLY A 175 2.50 33.05 -3.32
N GLU A 176 3.71 33.66 -3.23
CA GLU A 176 4.96 32.93 -3.46
C GLU A 176 6.12 33.50 -2.64
N ALA A 177 6.94 32.63 -2.10
CA ALA A 177 8.23 32.95 -1.51
C ALA A 177 9.26 31.89 -1.86
N LYS A 178 10.53 32.29 -1.96
CA LYS A 178 11.65 31.42 -2.31
C LYS A 178 12.69 31.42 -1.21
N PHE A 179 13.35 30.29 -1.02
CA PHE A 179 14.55 30.17 -0.18
C PHE A 179 15.59 29.29 -0.88
N THR A 180 16.86 29.50 -0.60
CA THR A 180 18.00 28.85 -1.23
C THR A 180 19.04 28.43 -0.19
N GLY A 181 20.00 27.62 -0.57
CA GLY A 181 21.11 27.22 0.30
C GLY A 181 20.83 25.94 1.06
N ILE A 182 19.86 25.11 0.64
CA ILE A 182 19.58 23.82 1.26
C ILE A 182 20.46 22.75 0.65
N ASP A 183 21.31 22.15 1.47
CA ASP A 183 22.10 20.98 1.10
C ASP A 183 21.21 19.71 1.14
N THR A 184 20.69 19.30 0.00
CA THR A 184 19.82 18.15 -0.11
C THR A 184 20.53 16.82 0.11
N THR A 185 21.87 16.79 0.07
CA THR A 185 22.64 15.58 0.35
C THR A 185 22.73 15.27 1.83
N ARG A 186 22.59 16.29 2.68
CA ARG A 186 22.60 16.20 4.13
C ARG A 186 21.23 16.35 4.78
N LEU A 187 20.25 16.80 4.00
CA LEU A 187 18.92 17.12 4.50
C LEU A 187 18.24 15.86 5.05
N SER A 188 17.93 15.86 6.32
CA SER A 188 17.20 14.80 7.01
C SER A 188 15.75 15.18 7.27
N MET A 189 15.45 16.48 7.40
CA MET A 189 14.08 16.96 7.57
C MET A 189 13.86 18.33 6.93
N LEU A 190 12.73 18.50 6.29
CA LEU A 190 12.17 19.79 5.86
C LEU A 190 10.75 19.92 6.39
N LYS A 191 10.51 20.94 7.19
CA LYS A 191 9.24 21.13 7.90
C LYS A 191 8.66 22.50 7.58
N LEU A 192 7.48 22.56 7.02
CA LEU A 192 6.70 23.77 6.89
C LEU A 192 5.89 23.98 8.18
N LEU A 193 5.98 25.14 8.75
CA LEU A 193 5.26 25.56 9.94
C LEU A 193 4.29 26.66 9.56
N VAL A 194 2.98 26.45 9.77
CA VAL A 194 1.98 27.51 9.66
C VAL A 194 1.76 28.08 11.05
N GLN A 195 1.93 29.41 11.15
CA GLN A 195 1.88 30.13 12.41
C GLN A 195 0.50 30.82 12.54
N GLY A 196 -0.43 30.14 13.20
CA GLY A 196 -1.83 30.57 13.29
C GLY A 196 -2.03 31.96 13.91
N HIS A 197 -1.14 32.41 14.79
CA HIS A 197 -1.23 33.75 15.42
C HIS A 197 -0.85 34.89 14.46
N TYR A 198 -0.22 34.62 13.33
CA TYR A 198 0.05 35.58 12.25
C TYR A 198 -0.85 35.35 11.04
N MET A 199 -1.82 34.46 11.14
CA MET A 199 -2.78 34.17 10.09
C MET A 199 -3.89 35.25 10.11
N ASP A 200 -4.25 35.78 8.95
CA ASP A 200 -5.47 36.60 8.83
C ASP A 200 -6.70 35.67 8.97
N PRO A 201 -7.53 35.86 10.00
CA PRO A 201 -8.70 35.02 10.20
C PRO A 201 -9.78 35.17 9.12
N ASN A 202 -9.74 36.25 8.33
CA ASN A 202 -10.69 36.51 7.23
C ASN A 202 -10.19 36.00 5.88
N ASP A 203 -8.90 35.71 5.76
CA ASP A 203 -8.26 35.19 4.54
C ASP A 203 -7.12 34.24 4.93
N PRO A 204 -7.43 33.07 5.52
CA PRO A 204 -6.43 32.16 6.01
C PRO A 204 -5.59 31.56 4.87
N ILE A 205 -4.31 31.32 5.15
CA ILE A 205 -3.41 30.68 4.21
C ILE A 205 -3.88 29.24 3.93
N LYS A 206 -3.96 28.85 2.66
CA LYS A 206 -4.38 27.52 2.21
C LYS A 206 -3.69 27.13 0.90
N ASN A 207 -3.93 25.92 0.44
CA ASN A 207 -3.36 25.36 -0.79
C ASN A 207 -1.84 25.51 -0.84
N ILE A 208 -1.19 25.36 0.30
CA ILE A 208 0.26 25.55 0.39
C ILE A 208 0.97 24.42 -0.35
N LYS A 209 1.97 24.82 -1.12
CA LYS A 209 2.84 23.90 -1.88
C LYS A 209 4.30 24.20 -1.56
N LEU A 210 5.12 23.17 -1.56
CA LEU A 210 6.57 23.26 -1.35
C LEU A 210 7.26 22.49 -2.45
N VAL A 211 7.89 23.22 -3.37
CA VAL A 211 8.37 22.65 -4.64
C VAL A 211 9.82 23.07 -4.88
N HIS A 212 10.64 22.11 -5.34
CA HIS A 212 12.00 22.42 -5.80
C HIS A 212 11.97 23.28 -7.07
N GLN A 213 12.96 24.18 -7.22
CA GLN A 213 13.06 25.13 -8.34
C GLN A 213 12.88 24.46 -9.71
N ASP A 214 13.50 23.31 -9.95
CA ASP A 214 13.47 22.63 -11.25
C ASP A 214 12.08 22.11 -11.63
N TYR A 215 11.17 21.98 -10.67
CA TYR A 215 9.80 21.51 -10.88
C TYR A 215 8.74 22.61 -10.74
N ARG A 216 9.17 23.86 -10.44
CA ARG A 216 8.27 24.99 -10.16
C ARG A 216 7.21 25.20 -11.24
N ASP A 217 7.57 25.01 -12.50
CA ASP A 217 6.72 25.33 -13.64
C ASP A 217 5.88 24.14 -14.14
N ASN A 218 6.14 22.92 -13.68
CA ASN A 218 5.46 21.73 -14.18
C ASN A 218 4.92 20.77 -13.12
N PHE A 219 5.03 21.08 -11.83
CA PHE A 219 4.60 20.16 -10.77
C PHE A 219 3.08 19.90 -10.75
N GLU A 220 2.26 20.81 -11.29
CA GLU A 220 0.81 20.62 -11.38
C GLU A 220 0.40 19.74 -12.57
N SER A 221 1.05 19.91 -13.73
CA SER A 221 0.77 19.12 -14.92
C SER A 221 1.46 17.75 -14.90
N GLU A 222 2.58 17.63 -14.20
CA GLU A 222 3.38 16.42 -14.05
C GLU A 222 3.72 16.23 -12.56
N PRO A 223 2.77 15.77 -11.72
CA PRO A 223 2.92 15.84 -10.26
C PRO A 223 3.97 14.91 -9.68
N PHE A 224 4.43 13.92 -10.43
CA PHE A 224 5.33 12.88 -9.91
C PHE A 224 6.79 13.11 -10.31
N TYR A 225 7.71 12.71 -9.44
CA TYR A 225 9.14 12.74 -9.73
C TYR A 225 9.49 11.82 -10.91
N PRO A 226 10.21 12.32 -11.95
CA PRO A 226 10.59 11.50 -13.11
C PRO A 226 11.35 10.22 -12.73
N LYS A 227 12.29 10.30 -11.79
CA LYS A 227 13.04 9.12 -11.33
C LYS A 227 12.16 8.06 -10.68
N MET A 228 11.09 8.46 -9.98
CA MET A 228 10.10 7.51 -9.42
C MET A 228 9.34 6.85 -10.57
N VAL A 229 8.87 7.64 -11.53
CA VAL A 229 8.19 7.13 -12.73
C VAL A 229 9.07 6.14 -13.50
N ASP A 230 10.34 6.50 -13.74
CA ASP A 230 11.30 5.64 -14.44
C ASP A 230 11.61 4.36 -13.67
N TYR A 231 11.74 4.44 -12.34
CA TYR A 231 11.91 3.27 -11.47
C TYR A 231 10.76 2.27 -11.63
N TYR A 232 9.50 2.74 -11.52
CA TYR A 232 8.34 1.86 -11.67
C TYR A 232 8.27 1.26 -13.09
N LYS A 233 8.56 2.05 -14.13
CA LYS A 233 8.62 1.54 -15.51
C LYS A 233 9.69 0.47 -15.68
N GLY A 234 10.85 0.64 -15.06
CA GLY A 234 11.95 -0.33 -15.10
C GLY A 234 11.67 -1.62 -14.35
N MET A 235 10.87 -1.55 -13.28
CA MET A 235 10.54 -2.68 -12.41
C MET A 235 9.27 -3.44 -12.85
N THR A 236 8.54 -2.95 -13.86
CA THR A 236 7.25 -3.52 -14.27
C THR A 236 7.18 -3.76 -15.77
N THR A 237 6.55 -4.86 -16.20
CA THR A 237 6.30 -5.13 -17.62
C THR A 237 5.20 -4.23 -18.19
N SER A 238 5.20 -4.07 -19.53
CA SER A 238 4.16 -3.31 -20.23
C SER A 238 2.82 -4.00 -20.13
N GLY A 239 1.83 -3.74 -19.59
CA GLY A 239 0.54 -4.47 -19.42
C GLY A 239 0.33 -4.95 -17.99
N ALA A 240 1.36 -4.89 -17.14
CA ALA A 240 1.21 -5.16 -15.73
C ALA A 240 0.50 -4.02 -15.01
N SER A 241 -0.02 -4.31 -13.83
CA SER A 241 -0.64 -3.31 -12.97
C SER A 241 0.28 -2.84 -11.83
N VAL A 242 0.02 -1.64 -11.33
CA VAL A 242 0.54 -1.16 -10.04
C VAL A 242 -0.54 -1.31 -8.97
N ARG A 243 -0.20 -2.03 -7.89
CA ARG A 243 -1.16 -2.31 -6.80
C ARG A 243 -1.01 -1.31 -5.65
N ASN A 244 -2.08 -0.63 -5.32
CA ASN A 244 -2.08 0.53 -4.43
C ASN A 244 -2.65 0.27 -3.02
N MET A 245 -2.47 -0.93 -2.49
CA MET A 245 -2.99 -1.35 -1.19
C MET A 245 -2.57 -0.43 -0.04
N LYS A 246 -1.29 -0.08 0.02
CA LYS A 246 -0.75 0.85 1.06
C LYS A 246 -1.32 2.26 0.92
N TRP A 247 -1.52 2.72 -0.30
CA TRP A 247 -2.09 4.04 -0.57
C TRP A 247 -3.58 4.11 -0.26
N ALA A 248 -4.31 3.02 -0.45
CA ALA A 248 -5.73 2.92 -0.07
C ALA A 248 -5.95 2.70 1.44
N LYS A 249 -4.88 2.51 2.25
CA LYS A 249 -4.95 2.27 3.70
C LYS A 249 -5.84 1.09 4.11
N THR A 250 -5.96 0.08 3.28
CA THR A 250 -6.86 -1.06 3.52
C THR A 250 -6.53 -1.86 4.78
N ASN A 251 -5.29 -1.80 5.26
CA ASN A 251 -4.85 -2.42 6.51
C ASN A 251 -4.90 -1.47 7.72
N ASP A 252 -5.46 -0.25 7.58
CA ASP A 252 -5.50 0.68 8.69
C ASP A 252 -6.60 0.29 9.68
N SER A 253 -6.18 -0.22 10.83
CA SER A 253 -7.06 -0.69 11.90
C SER A 253 -7.90 0.42 12.56
N LYS A 254 -7.51 1.69 12.41
CA LYS A 254 -8.27 2.81 13.00
C LYS A 254 -9.65 2.91 12.37
N PHE A 255 -9.78 2.72 11.07
CA PHE A 255 -11.08 2.66 10.41
C PHE A 255 -11.91 1.45 10.88
N GLY A 256 -11.29 0.29 11.06
CA GLY A 256 -11.96 -0.90 11.55
C GLY A 256 -12.49 -0.77 12.97
N ILE A 257 -11.72 -0.16 13.86
CA ILE A 257 -12.17 0.11 15.24
C ILE A 257 -13.36 1.07 15.23
N MET A 258 -13.34 2.08 14.37
CA MET A 258 -14.43 3.03 14.23
C MET A 258 -15.72 2.37 13.73
N SER A 259 -15.62 1.48 12.77
CA SER A 259 -16.78 0.75 12.23
C SER A 259 -17.37 -0.24 13.24
N SER A 260 -16.54 -0.90 14.04
CA SER A 260 -17.02 -1.85 15.07
C SER A 260 -17.77 -1.18 16.22
N VAL A 261 -17.50 0.10 16.48
CA VAL A 261 -18.18 0.86 17.55
C VAL A 261 -19.55 1.39 17.07
N SER A 262 -19.69 1.75 15.79
CA SER A 262 -20.93 2.36 15.28
C SER A 262 -21.83 1.37 14.50
N GLY A 263 -21.30 0.25 14.04
CA GLY A 263 -22.01 -0.66 13.15
C GLY A 263 -22.29 -0.07 11.76
N ASP A 264 -21.81 1.15 11.49
CA ASP A 264 -22.07 1.89 10.27
C ASP A 264 -20.96 1.69 9.25
N THR A 265 -21.31 1.70 7.98
CA THR A 265 -20.39 1.89 6.87
C THR A 265 -20.02 3.37 6.79
N PHE A 266 -18.77 3.66 6.41
CA PHE A 266 -18.31 5.03 6.26
C PHE A 266 -18.37 5.44 4.79
N ASP A 267 -18.83 6.67 4.55
CA ASP A 267 -18.65 7.34 3.26
C ASP A 267 -17.19 7.82 3.15
N LEU A 268 -16.35 7.01 2.51
CA LEU A 268 -14.95 7.36 2.23
C LEU A 268 -14.79 8.19 0.95
N SER A 269 -15.84 8.34 0.14
CA SER A 269 -15.77 9.00 -1.16
C SER A 269 -15.46 10.50 -1.05
N SER A 270 -16.03 11.14 -0.04
CA SER A 270 -15.86 12.57 0.20
C SER A 270 -14.52 12.94 0.86
N THR A 271 -13.81 11.96 1.43
CA THR A 271 -12.58 12.20 2.20
C THR A 271 -11.30 11.99 1.39
N LEU A 272 -11.40 11.30 0.24
CA LEU A 272 -10.26 10.93 -0.61
C LEU A 272 -10.30 11.70 -1.93
N VAL A 273 -10.09 13.01 -1.88
CA VAL A 273 -10.12 13.89 -3.04
C VAL A 273 -8.72 14.41 -3.41
N LEU A 274 -8.52 14.74 -4.69
CA LEU A 274 -7.27 15.30 -5.22
C LEU A 274 -6.82 16.57 -4.49
N ALA A 275 -7.77 17.40 -4.09
CA ALA A 275 -7.53 18.68 -3.42
C ALA A 275 -7.21 18.54 -1.93
N SER A 276 -7.22 17.32 -1.37
CA SER A 276 -6.82 17.11 0.03
C SER A 276 -5.40 17.60 0.24
N MET A 277 -5.18 18.31 1.34
CA MET A 277 -3.91 18.94 1.72
C MET A 277 -2.73 17.96 1.66
N THR A 278 -2.93 16.71 2.05
CA THR A 278 -1.95 15.64 1.91
C THR A 278 -2.58 14.37 1.34
N GLN A 279 -1.82 13.65 0.54
CA GLN A 279 -2.16 12.33 -0.01
C GLN A 279 -1.53 11.17 0.81
N ALA A 280 -0.78 11.49 1.86
CA ALA A 280 -0.12 10.53 2.75
C ALA A 280 -0.79 10.42 4.12
N GLY A 281 -1.95 11.04 4.30
CA GLY A 281 -2.68 11.08 5.55
C GLY A 281 -3.31 9.74 5.98
N PRO A 282 -3.98 9.71 7.13
CA PRO A 282 -4.65 8.51 7.64
C PRO A 282 -5.81 8.05 6.74
N LEU A 283 -6.33 8.92 5.89
CA LEU A 283 -7.36 8.57 4.90
C LEU A 283 -6.77 7.93 3.64
N GLY A 284 -5.45 7.94 3.48
CA GLY A 284 -4.78 7.44 2.30
C GLY A 284 -4.68 8.45 1.17
N MET A 285 -4.43 7.95 -0.04
CA MET A 285 -4.33 8.71 -1.27
C MET A 285 -5.67 8.69 -2.01
N ALA A 286 -6.06 9.82 -2.57
CA ALA A 286 -7.23 9.90 -3.44
C ALA A 286 -7.16 8.89 -4.59
N TYR A 287 -8.25 8.20 -4.89
CA TYR A 287 -8.28 7.20 -5.95
C TYR A 287 -7.99 7.77 -7.33
N ALA A 288 -8.39 9.03 -7.58
CA ALA A 288 -7.98 9.75 -8.80
C ALA A 288 -6.45 9.93 -8.87
N THR A 289 -5.78 10.25 -7.76
CA THR A 289 -4.31 10.37 -7.73
C THR A 289 -3.63 9.01 -7.98
N GLN A 290 -4.20 7.91 -7.51
CA GLN A 290 -3.71 6.56 -7.82
C GLN A 290 -3.82 6.27 -9.32
N ALA A 291 -4.91 6.69 -9.97
CA ALA A 291 -5.09 6.57 -11.41
C ALA A 291 -4.14 7.50 -12.20
N GLU A 292 -3.93 8.75 -11.75
CA GLU A 292 -2.92 9.64 -12.32
C GLU A 292 -1.51 9.02 -12.29
N PHE A 293 -1.17 8.35 -11.18
CA PHE A 293 0.14 7.68 -11.08
C PHE A 293 0.24 6.50 -12.04
N ALA A 294 -0.79 5.66 -12.15
CA ALA A 294 -0.85 4.57 -13.12
C ALA A 294 -0.66 5.07 -14.56
N ASN A 295 -1.34 6.17 -14.93
CA ASN A 295 -1.14 6.83 -16.23
C ASN A 295 0.31 7.31 -16.41
N ALA A 296 0.89 7.99 -15.41
CA ALA A 296 2.25 8.52 -15.46
C ALA A 296 3.31 7.42 -15.69
N ILE A 297 3.12 6.27 -15.06
CA ILE A 297 4.01 5.12 -15.23
C ILE A 297 3.64 4.23 -16.44
N ASP A 298 2.56 4.56 -17.14
CA ASP A 298 2.05 3.79 -18.29
C ASP A 298 1.76 2.32 -17.93
N ARG A 299 1.03 2.09 -16.84
CA ARG A 299 0.64 0.76 -16.34
C ARG A 299 -0.84 0.73 -15.98
N ASP A 300 -1.40 -0.48 -15.89
CA ASP A 300 -2.74 -0.70 -15.40
C ASP A 300 -2.83 -0.38 -13.90
N LEU A 301 -4.02 -0.03 -13.42
CA LEU A 301 -4.28 0.26 -12.02
C LEU A 301 -4.83 -0.97 -11.31
N TRP A 302 -4.20 -1.42 -10.22
CA TRP A 302 -4.79 -2.37 -9.29
C TRP A 302 -5.16 -1.65 -7.99
N THR A 303 -6.44 -1.42 -7.80
CA THR A 303 -6.96 -0.68 -6.66
C THR A 303 -7.59 -1.59 -5.62
N ASN A 304 -7.36 -1.28 -4.35
CA ASN A 304 -7.95 -1.99 -3.22
C ASN A 304 -9.09 -1.13 -2.63
N ILE A 305 -10.29 -1.69 -2.57
CA ILE A 305 -11.45 -1.03 -1.97
C ILE A 305 -11.46 -1.29 -0.47
N HIS A 306 -11.48 -0.23 0.32
CA HIS A 306 -11.47 -0.38 1.77
C HIS A 306 -12.71 -1.18 2.25
N TYR A 307 -12.52 -2.13 3.13
CA TYR A 307 -13.53 -3.13 3.51
C TYR A 307 -14.79 -2.55 4.18
N ILE A 308 -14.73 -1.33 4.72
CA ILE A 308 -15.90 -0.63 5.32
C ILE A 308 -16.66 0.25 4.32
N SER A 309 -16.21 0.38 3.07
CA SER A 309 -16.88 1.23 2.06
C SER A 309 -18.30 0.73 1.79
N ASP A 310 -19.27 1.65 1.80
CA ASP A 310 -20.63 1.38 1.35
C ASP A 310 -20.76 1.48 -0.19
N ASP A 311 -21.93 1.23 -0.73
CA ASP A 311 -22.18 1.24 -2.18
C ASP A 311 -22.02 2.64 -2.79
N ALA A 312 -22.39 3.68 -2.04
CA ALA A 312 -22.24 5.06 -2.48
C ALA A 312 -20.76 5.44 -2.61
N SER A 313 -19.95 5.07 -1.61
CA SER A 313 -18.49 5.24 -1.62
C SER A 313 -17.85 4.47 -2.77
N VAL A 314 -18.23 3.21 -2.96
CA VAL A 314 -17.69 2.38 -4.06
C VAL A 314 -18.03 2.98 -5.42
N SER A 315 -19.27 3.49 -5.59
CA SER A 315 -19.73 4.14 -6.82
C SER A 315 -18.93 5.43 -7.11
N ALA A 316 -18.71 6.26 -6.09
CA ALA A 316 -17.92 7.50 -6.22
C ALA A 316 -16.45 7.20 -6.52
N ILE A 317 -15.87 6.17 -5.90
CA ILE A 317 -14.51 5.68 -6.19
C ILE A 317 -14.41 5.23 -7.65
N ALA A 318 -15.32 4.37 -8.10
CA ALA A 318 -15.35 3.86 -9.47
C ALA A 318 -15.49 5.00 -10.50
N SER A 319 -16.38 5.96 -10.24
CA SER A 319 -16.56 7.17 -11.05
C SER A 319 -15.29 8.02 -11.13
N SER A 320 -14.63 8.23 -9.99
CA SER A 320 -13.39 9.01 -9.91
C SER A 320 -12.25 8.38 -10.69
N ILE A 321 -12.06 7.06 -10.56
CA ILE A 321 -11.06 6.33 -11.33
C ILE A 321 -11.40 6.37 -12.82
N ALA A 322 -12.65 6.14 -13.20
CA ALA A 322 -13.07 6.13 -14.60
C ALA A 322 -12.90 7.48 -15.30
N ALA A 323 -13.03 8.57 -14.54
CA ALA A 323 -12.81 9.93 -15.04
C ALA A 323 -11.33 10.28 -15.25
N THR A 324 -10.41 9.55 -14.60
CA THR A 324 -8.99 9.90 -14.54
C THR A 324 -8.10 8.90 -15.28
N LEU A 325 -8.40 7.59 -15.16
CA LEU A 325 -7.58 6.53 -15.76
C LEU A 325 -7.68 6.54 -17.28
N ASP A 326 -6.55 6.54 -17.96
CA ASP A 326 -6.47 6.56 -19.42
C ASP A 326 -7.33 5.45 -20.06
N PRO A 327 -7.96 5.70 -21.21
CA PRO A 327 -8.96 4.79 -21.79
C PRO A 327 -8.40 3.45 -22.27
N ASP A 328 -7.10 3.34 -22.48
CA ASP A 328 -6.39 2.11 -22.85
C ASP A 328 -5.91 1.30 -21.64
N LYS A 329 -6.07 1.81 -20.42
CA LYS A 329 -5.67 1.14 -19.19
C LYS A 329 -6.81 0.37 -18.55
N LYS A 330 -6.47 -0.75 -17.93
CA LYS A 330 -7.40 -1.57 -17.13
C LYS A 330 -7.39 -1.16 -15.67
N VAL A 331 -8.49 -1.45 -15.00
CA VAL A 331 -8.60 -1.39 -13.54
C VAL A 331 -8.80 -2.79 -12.98
N TYR A 332 -7.91 -3.21 -12.10
CA TYR A 332 -8.03 -4.39 -11.28
C TYR A 332 -8.66 -3.98 -9.95
N VAL A 333 -9.73 -4.64 -9.56
CA VAL A 333 -10.51 -4.28 -8.37
C VAL A 333 -10.50 -5.41 -7.37
N GLU A 334 -9.98 -5.13 -6.18
CA GLU A 334 -9.84 -6.06 -5.06
C GLU A 334 -10.51 -5.49 -3.81
N LEU A 335 -11.25 -6.30 -3.08
CA LEU A 335 -11.80 -5.93 -1.78
C LEU A 335 -10.76 -6.10 -0.68
N GLY A 336 -10.49 -5.04 0.09
CA GLY A 336 -9.62 -5.10 1.25
C GLY A 336 -8.19 -5.52 0.94
N ASN A 337 -7.54 -6.15 1.90
CA ASN A 337 -6.26 -6.85 1.74
C ASN A 337 -6.18 -8.00 2.74
N GLU A 338 -5.92 -9.21 2.26
CA GLU A 338 -5.77 -10.41 3.10
C GLU A 338 -6.87 -10.59 4.17
N TRP A 339 -8.11 -10.25 3.86
CA TRP A 339 -9.23 -10.35 4.80
C TRP A 339 -9.52 -11.79 5.28
N TRP A 340 -8.92 -12.79 4.64
CA TRP A 340 -8.87 -14.18 5.08
C TRP A 340 -7.86 -14.41 6.23
N ASN A 341 -6.89 -13.49 6.43
CA ASN A 341 -5.78 -13.66 7.38
C ASN A 341 -6.24 -13.39 8.82
N GLY A 342 -5.85 -14.27 9.75
CA GLY A 342 -6.16 -14.16 11.16
C GLY A 342 -5.20 -13.31 11.99
N ALA A 343 -4.10 -12.85 11.38
CA ALA A 343 -3.12 -12.00 12.06
C ALA A 343 -3.57 -10.53 12.08
N TYR A 344 -3.16 -9.78 13.11
CA TYR A 344 -3.32 -8.32 13.12
C TYR A 344 -2.36 -7.67 12.11
N PRO A 345 -2.73 -6.66 11.32
CA PRO A 345 -4.00 -5.93 11.34
C PRO A 345 -5.14 -6.57 10.50
N TYR A 346 -4.88 -7.58 9.69
CA TYR A 346 -5.85 -8.20 8.76
C TYR A 346 -7.08 -8.80 9.49
N SER A 347 -6.87 -9.31 10.71
CA SER A 347 -7.96 -9.87 11.53
C SER A 347 -9.10 -8.88 11.78
N VAL A 348 -8.84 -7.56 11.74
CA VAL A 348 -9.88 -6.54 11.89
C VAL A 348 -10.88 -6.62 10.74
N GLN A 349 -10.42 -6.77 9.50
CA GLN A 349 -11.28 -6.95 8.32
C GLN A 349 -12.12 -8.23 8.46
N ARG A 350 -11.49 -9.32 8.87
CA ARG A 350 -12.17 -10.60 9.09
C ARG A 350 -13.26 -10.51 10.15
N PHE A 351 -13.00 -9.87 11.29
CA PHE A 351 -14.00 -9.66 12.33
C PHE A 351 -15.17 -8.80 11.84
N TYR A 352 -14.89 -7.72 11.13
CA TYR A 352 -15.92 -6.89 10.52
C TYR A 352 -16.83 -7.71 9.60
N PHE A 353 -16.26 -8.53 8.71
CA PHE A 353 -17.04 -9.38 7.81
C PHE A 353 -17.88 -10.42 8.55
N THR A 354 -17.34 -11.02 9.61
CA THR A 354 -18.09 -11.95 10.46
C THR A 354 -19.29 -11.26 11.13
N GLU A 355 -19.10 -10.08 11.69
CA GLU A 355 -20.20 -9.30 12.30
C GLU A 355 -21.27 -8.91 11.27
N ARG A 356 -20.86 -8.48 10.07
CA ARG A 356 -21.79 -8.17 8.98
C ARG A 356 -22.57 -9.39 8.52
N ALA A 357 -21.91 -10.54 8.37
CA ALA A 357 -22.57 -11.81 8.05
C ALA A 357 -23.62 -12.18 9.09
N ASN A 358 -23.28 -12.07 10.39
CA ASN A 358 -24.21 -12.35 11.49
C ASN A 358 -25.41 -11.39 11.49
N ALA A 359 -25.18 -10.09 11.27
CA ALA A 359 -26.25 -9.09 11.20
C ALA A 359 -27.23 -9.35 10.05
N LEU A 360 -26.79 -9.99 8.95
CA LEU A 360 -27.61 -10.38 7.81
C LEU A 360 -28.34 -11.71 8.01
N GLY A 361 -28.13 -12.43 9.11
CA GLY A 361 -28.78 -13.69 9.44
C GLY A 361 -27.86 -14.90 9.56
N GLY A 362 -26.55 -14.69 9.46
CA GLY A 362 -25.52 -15.70 9.68
C GLY A 362 -25.68 -16.94 8.81
N SER A 363 -25.51 -18.12 9.39
CA SER A 363 -25.58 -19.41 8.69
C SER A 363 -26.94 -19.72 8.03
N SER A 364 -28.01 -18.98 8.34
CA SER A 364 -29.31 -19.16 7.71
C SER A 364 -29.39 -18.57 6.29
N ILE A 365 -28.51 -17.63 5.94
CA ILE A 365 -28.46 -16.99 4.61
C ILE A 365 -27.39 -17.64 3.75
N TYR A 366 -26.24 -18.03 4.35
CA TYR A 366 -25.12 -18.59 3.63
C TYR A 366 -25.23 -20.13 3.59
N ASN A 367 -25.53 -20.67 2.42
CA ASN A 367 -25.37 -22.12 2.20
C ASN A 367 -23.86 -22.42 2.09
N LEU A 368 -23.30 -23.00 3.16
CA LEU A 368 -21.87 -23.21 3.32
C LEU A 368 -21.42 -24.64 3.00
N GLU A 369 -22.18 -25.36 2.19
CA GLU A 369 -21.80 -26.70 1.70
C GLU A 369 -20.40 -26.70 1.07
N PHE A 370 -19.94 -25.56 0.57
CA PHE A 370 -18.63 -25.40 -0.09
C PHE A 370 -17.43 -25.40 0.86
N PHE A 371 -17.64 -25.20 2.16
CA PHE A 371 -16.55 -25.16 3.14
C PHE A 371 -16.44 -26.44 3.99
N GLY A 372 -16.84 -27.58 3.41
CA GLY A 372 -16.63 -28.91 4.02
C GLY A 372 -17.77 -29.47 4.86
N GLY A 373 -18.99 -28.93 4.73
CA GLY A 373 -20.20 -29.55 5.30
C GLY A 373 -20.37 -29.49 6.82
N ALA A 374 -19.45 -28.82 7.54
CA ALA A 374 -19.61 -28.51 8.95
C ALA A 374 -20.53 -27.30 9.14
N VAL A 375 -21.13 -27.16 10.33
CA VAL A 375 -21.79 -25.90 10.72
C VAL A 375 -20.74 -24.79 10.58
N PRO A 376 -20.99 -23.76 9.76
CA PRO A 376 -20.01 -22.73 9.51
C PRO A 376 -19.66 -22.00 10.81
N GLY A 377 -18.38 -21.92 11.09
CA GLY A 377 -17.86 -21.05 12.12
C GLY A 377 -17.82 -19.59 11.66
N ASP A 378 -17.46 -18.73 12.58
CA ASP A 378 -17.32 -17.29 12.34
C ASP A 378 -16.38 -16.98 11.16
N TYR A 379 -15.37 -17.81 10.98
CA TYR A 379 -14.41 -17.66 9.89
C TYR A 379 -15.02 -17.86 8.51
N GLU A 380 -15.76 -18.94 8.33
CA GLU A 380 -16.43 -19.28 7.05
C GLU A 380 -17.53 -18.27 6.72
N MET A 381 -18.25 -17.80 7.73
CA MET A 381 -19.26 -16.75 7.55
C MET A 381 -18.63 -15.42 7.10
N GLY A 382 -17.51 -15.04 7.70
CA GLY A 382 -16.74 -13.86 7.28
C GLY A 382 -16.25 -13.98 5.84
N GLN A 383 -15.78 -15.17 5.44
CA GLN A 383 -15.36 -15.42 4.05
C GLN A 383 -16.54 -15.33 3.09
N ALA A 384 -17.68 -15.94 3.40
CA ALA A 384 -18.88 -15.87 2.57
C ALA A 384 -19.35 -14.43 2.36
N TYR A 385 -19.36 -13.62 3.43
CA TYR A 385 -19.66 -12.20 3.32
C TYR A 385 -18.64 -11.46 2.43
N GLY A 386 -17.34 -11.71 2.61
CA GLY A 386 -16.29 -11.10 1.80
C GLY A 386 -16.43 -11.41 0.30
N VAL A 387 -16.75 -12.66 -0.05
CA VAL A 387 -17.03 -13.04 -1.44
C VAL A 387 -18.25 -12.32 -1.98
N GLN A 388 -19.38 -12.32 -1.22
CA GLN A 388 -20.59 -11.61 -1.65
C GLN A 388 -20.34 -10.12 -1.84
N ARG A 389 -19.62 -9.49 -0.89
CA ARG A 389 -19.28 -8.07 -0.99
C ARG A 389 -18.36 -7.77 -2.18
N SER A 390 -17.45 -8.67 -2.52
CA SER A 390 -16.64 -8.55 -3.73
C SER A 390 -17.51 -8.53 -4.99
N ILE A 391 -18.50 -9.43 -5.09
CA ILE A 391 -19.45 -9.46 -6.22
C ILE A 391 -20.23 -8.15 -6.31
N ASP A 392 -20.70 -7.60 -5.18
CA ASP A 392 -21.44 -6.34 -5.16
C ASP A 392 -20.57 -5.18 -5.68
N ILE A 393 -19.31 -5.11 -5.24
CA ILE A 393 -18.33 -4.12 -5.70
C ILE A 393 -18.08 -4.28 -7.21
N PHE A 394 -17.86 -5.49 -7.71
CA PHE A 394 -17.65 -5.75 -9.13
C PHE A 394 -18.84 -5.30 -9.99
N ASN A 395 -20.06 -5.54 -9.52
CA ASN A 395 -21.27 -5.07 -10.18
C ASN A 395 -21.37 -3.54 -10.22
N ILE A 396 -20.95 -2.84 -9.16
CA ILE A 396 -20.89 -1.38 -9.15
C ILE A 396 -19.86 -0.87 -10.17
N PHE A 397 -18.63 -1.42 -10.16
CA PHE A 397 -17.59 -1.03 -11.11
C PHE A 397 -17.98 -1.29 -12.57
N SER A 398 -18.76 -2.34 -12.85
CA SER A 398 -19.27 -2.66 -14.20
C SER A 398 -20.18 -1.57 -14.79
N ASN A 399 -20.68 -0.62 -13.99
CA ASN A 399 -21.41 0.53 -14.49
C ASN A 399 -20.51 1.65 -15.03
N TYR A 400 -19.20 1.60 -14.72
CA TYR A 400 -18.23 2.65 -15.06
C TYR A 400 -17.15 2.17 -16.05
N PHE A 401 -16.91 0.88 -16.09
CA PHE A 401 -15.89 0.27 -16.94
C PHE A 401 -16.49 -0.82 -17.82
N SER A 402 -16.07 -0.86 -19.08
CA SER A 402 -16.37 -1.97 -20.00
C SER A 402 -15.67 -3.26 -19.55
N SER A 403 -16.16 -4.40 -20.00
CA SER A 403 -15.64 -5.72 -19.57
C SER A 403 -14.19 -5.99 -19.97
N ASP A 404 -13.70 -5.33 -21.01
CA ASP A 404 -12.29 -5.41 -21.47
C ASP A 404 -11.35 -4.56 -20.62
N ARG A 405 -11.87 -3.59 -19.87
CA ARG A 405 -11.12 -2.70 -18.98
C ARG A 405 -11.23 -3.06 -17.50
N LEU A 406 -12.21 -3.85 -17.10
CA LEU A 406 -12.41 -4.24 -15.69
C LEU A 406 -11.87 -5.64 -15.45
N VAL A 407 -10.94 -5.78 -14.49
CA VAL A 407 -10.48 -7.08 -13.98
C VAL A 407 -10.96 -7.24 -12.54
N ARG A 408 -11.83 -8.22 -12.32
CA ARG A 408 -12.47 -8.50 -11.03
C ARG A 408 -11.65 -9.53 -10.27
N VAL A 409 -10.99 -9.07 -9.19
CA VAL A 409 -10.00 -9.87 -8.47
C VAL A 409 -10.57 -10.42 -7.18
N LEU A 410 -10.58 -11.74 -7.04
CA LEU A 410 -10.83 -12.43 -5.78
C LEU A 410 -9.49 -12.85 -5.17
N ALA A 411 -9.12 -12.26 -4.03
CA ALA A 411 -7.86 -12.56 -3.36
C ALA A 411 -8.03 -13.71 -2.36
N GLY A 412 -7.14 -14.72 -2.47
CA GLY A 412 -7.12 -15.91 -1.64
C GLY A 412 -5.75 -16.18 -1.04
N GLN A 413 -5.64 -17.26 -0.27
CA GLN A 413 -4.40 -17.70 0.35
C GLN A 413 -3.68 -18.71 -0.55
N ASN A 414 -2.38 -18.52 -0.74
CA ASN A 414 -1.57 -19.39 -1.63
C ASN A 414 -1.67 -20.88 -1.26
N VAL A 415 -1.50 -21.24 0.01
CA VAL A 415 -1.48 -22.62 0.50
C VAL A 415 -2.88 -23.22 0.76
N ALA A 416 -3.94 -22.57 0.34
CA ALA A 416 -5.31 -22.98 0.65
C ALA A 416 -6.19 -23.15 -0.60
N SER A 417 -5.73 -23.94 -1.58
CA SER A 417 -6.43 -24.14 -2.86
C SER A 417 -7.86 -24.67 -2.69
N GLU A 418 -8.11 -25.59 -1.74
CA GLU A 418 -9.46 -26.08 -1.45
C GLU A 418 -10.40 -24.95 -0.97
N ARG A 419 -9.88 -24.03 -0.15
CA ARG A 419 -10.65 -22.88 0.34
C ARG A 419 -10.90 -21.88 -0.78
N ASN A 420 -9.90 -21.61 -1.61
CA ASN A 420 -10.04 -20.76 -2.79
C ASN A 420 -11.09 -21.34 -3.76
N HIS A 421 -11.10 -22.67 -3.94
CA HIS A 421 -12.14 -23.37 -4.67
C HIS A 421 -13.54 -23.11 -4.08
N GLY A 422 -13.69 -23.28 -2.75
CA GLY A 422 -14.93 -22.98 -2.04
C GLY A 422 -15.41 -21.55 -2.23
N MET A 423 -14.50 -20.57 -2.19
CA MET A 423 -14.81 -19.16 -2.43
C MET A 423 -15.34 -18.93 -3.87
N LEU A 424 -14.76 -19.56 -4.88
CA LEU A 424 -15.22 -19.45 -6.27
C LEU A 424 -16.60 -20.06 -6.48
N LEU A 425 -16.91 -21.17 -5.80
CA LEU A 425 -18.23 -21.82 -5.89
C LEU A 425 -19.31 -21.06 -5.12
N PHE A 426 -18.95 -20.36 -4.03
CA PHE A 426 -19.91 -19.68 -3.18
C PHE A 426 -20.70 -18.61 -3.97
N SER A 427 -22.02 -18.66 -3.92
CA SER A 427 -22.93 -17.77 -4.67
C SER A 427 -22.65 -17.70 -6.19
N GLY A 428 -21.97 -18.69 -6.75
CA GLY A 428 -21.55 -18.67 -8.15
C GLY A 428 -20.52 -17.59 -8.48
N ALA A 429 -19.63 -17.27 -7.52
CA ALA A 429 -18.64 -16.21 -7.64
C ALA A 429 -17.77 -16.34 -8.91
N TYR A 430 -17.52 -17.57 -9.38
CA TYR A 430 -16.78 -17.81 -10.62
C TYR A 430 -17.36 -17.10 -11.86
N ASN A 431 -18.65 -16.73 -11.87
CA ASN A 431 -19.25 -15.94 -12.94
C ASN A 431 -18.90 -14.44 -12.87
N TYR A 432 -18.34 -13.99 -11.75
CA TYR A 432 -18.06 -12.59 -11.45
C TYR A 432 -16.56 -12.32 -11.26
N VAL A 433 -15.70 -13.33 -11.37
CA VAL A 433 -14.27 -13.24 -11.11
C VAL A 433 -13.50 -13.47 -12.40
N ASP A 434 -12.58 -12.55 -12.72
CA ASP A 434 -11.68 -12.68 -13.86
C ASP A 434 -10.30 -13.21 -13.42
N MET A 435 -9.94 -12.99 -12.16
CA MET A 435 -8.66 -13.40 -11.59
C MET A 435 -8.83 -13.91 -10.15
N LEU A 436 -8.36 -15.12 -9.88
CA LEU A 436 -8.03 -15.57 -8.54
C LEU A 436 -6.58 -15.16 -8.25
N ALA A 437 -6.37 -14.33 -7.24
CA ALA A 437 -5.02 -13.89 -6.89
C ALA A 437 -4.59 -14.47 -5.54
N VAL A 438 -3.33 -14.89 -5.44
CA VAL A 438 -2.71 -15.49 -4.25
C VAL A 438 -1.43 -14.75 -3.85
N ASN A 439 -0.79 -15.12 -2.75
CA ASN A 439 0.40 -14.46 -2.21
C ASN A 439 1.64 -15.39 -2.26
N PRO A 440 2.37 -15.49 -3.40
CA PRO A 440 3.50 -16.38 -3.60
C PRO A 440 4.78 -15.91 -2.88
N TYR A 441 4.73 -15.85 -1.55
CA TYR A 441 5.89 -15.54 -0.72
C TYR A 441 6.76 -16.76 -0.48
N VAL A 442 8.08 -16.56 -0.38
CA VAL A 442 9.09 -17.59 -0.11
C VAL A 442 9.87 -17.26 1.15
N GLY A 443 10.02 -18.22 2.05
CA GLY A 443 10.93 -18.13 3.19
C GLY A 443 10.32 -17.63 4.51
N SER A 444 9.05 -17.22 4.53
CA SER A 444 8.40 -16.63 5.72
C SER A 444 8.49 -17.49 6.99
N PHE A 445 8.47 -18.80 6.86
CA PHE A 445 8.47 -19.71 8.00
C PHE A 445 9.85 -19.80 8.69
N LEU A 446 10.95 -19.46 8.01
CA LEU A 446 12.30 -19.52 8.57
C LEU A 446 12.46 -18.63 9.81
N GLY A 447 12.00 -17.39 9.74
CA GLY A 447 12.10 -16.42 10.82
C GLY A 447 10.87 -16.32 11.72
N ASN A 448 9.76 -16.96 11.34
CA ASN A 448 8.48 -16.83 12.06
C ASN A 448 8.18 -17.99 13.02
N LEU A 449 8.86 -19.13 12.87
CA LEU A 449 8.67 -20.30 13.71
C LEU A 449 9.90 -20.58 14.56
N SER A 450 9.77 -20.51 15.89
CA SER A 450 10.89 -20.69 16.82
C SER A 450 11.61 -22.05 16.66
N GLY A 451 10.87 -23.14 16.42
CA GLY A 451 11.46 -24.45 16.19
C GLY A 451 12.27 -24.56 14.89
N VAL A 452 11.89 -23.80 13.87
CA VAL A 452 12.61 -23.69 12.60
C VAL A 452 13.89 -22.86 12.78
N ALA A 453 13.76 -21.66 13.34
CA ALA A 453 14.91 -20.79 13.59
C ALA A 453 15.98 -21.47 14.45
N SER A 454 15.56 -22.21 15.50
CA SER A 454 16.48 -23.00 16.33
C SER A 454 17.18 -24.12 15.58
N ALA A 455 16.49 -24.80 14.68
CA ALA A 455 17.09 -25.85 13.86
C ALA A 455 18.10 -25.27 12.86
N VAL A 456 17.79 -24.14 12.24
CA VAL A 456 18.69 -23.40 11.34
C VAL A 456 19.94 -22.94 12.09
N ALA A 457 19.80 -22.32 13.26
CA ALA A 457 20.91 -21.89 14.09
C ALA A 457 21.78 -23.07 14.58
N ALA A 458 21.15 -24.13 15.07
CA ALA A 458 21.85 -25.34 15.53
C ALA A 458 22.62 -26.05 14.39
N SER A 459 22.12 -25.96 13.16
CA SER A 459 22.78 -26.52 11.98
C SER A 459 23.81 -25.58 11.36
N ALA A 460 23.97 -24.37 11.93
CA ALA A 460 24.90 -23.33 11.49
C ALA A 460 24.81 -23.04 9.97
N TRP A 461 23.59 -22.78 9.49
CA TRP A 461 23.36 -22.47 8.08
C TRP A 461 24.22 -21.31 7.60
N THR A 462 24.83 -21.50 6.46
CA THR A 462 25.54 -20.45 5.72
C THR A 462 24.59 -19.74 4.75
N VAL A 463 25.07 -18.68 4.11
CA VAL A 463 24.33 -18.03 3.00
C VAL A 463 24.09 -19.00 1.84
N ASP A 464 24.99 -19.98 1.63
CA ASP A 464 24.79 -21.03 0.61
C ASP A 464 23.61 -21.95 0.95
N ASP A 465 23.49 -22.34 2.23
CA ASP A 465 22.35 -23.15 2.69
C ASP A 465 21.04 -22.40 2.56
N LEU A 466 21.04 -21.08 2.85
CA LEU A 466 19.88 -20.23 2.65
C LEU A 466 19.45 -20.19 1.18
N PHE A 467 20.37 -19.97 0.23
CA PHE A 467 20.02 -19.96 -1.19
C PHE A 467 19.56 -21.31 -1.69
N ASN A 468 20.20 -22.43 -1.26
CA ASN A 468 19.73 -23.78 -1.59
C ASN A 468 18.27 -23.95 -1.16
N PHE A 469 17.94 -23.57 0.09
CA PHE A 469 16.57 -23.58 0.56
C PHE A 469 15.64 -22.68 -0.29
N MET A 470 16.05 -21.46 -0.62
CA MET A 470 15.22 -20.52 -1.40
C MET A 470 14.89 -21.05 -2.80
N TYR A 471 15.81 -21.76 -3.47
CA TYR A 471 15.55 -22.43 -4.75
C TYR A 471 14.59 -23.62 -4.57
N ASP A 472 14.81 -24.47 -3.57
CA ASP A 472 13.96 -25.63 -3.27
C ASP A 472 12.53 -25.18 -2.90
N ALA A 473 12.40 -24.07 -2.17
CA ALA A 473 11.11 -23.50 -1.77
C ALA A 473 10.30 -22.92 -2.96
N VAL A 474 10.92 -22.68 -4.11
CA VAL A 474 10.21 -22.35 -5.35
C VAL A 474 9.77 -23.61 -6.09
N SER A 475 10.68 -24.54 -6.41
CA SER A 475 10.45 -25.61 -7.38
C SER A 475 10.31 -27.02 -6.78
N GLY A 476 10.49 -27.18 -5.48
CA GLY A 476 10.38 -28.48 -4.81
C GLY A 476 9.00 -29.13 -5.03
N THR A 477 8.98 -30.44 -5.06
CA THR A 477 7.76 -31.24 -5.27
C THR A 477 7.24 -31.89 -3.98
N GLU A 478 7.94 -31.69 -2.88
CA GLU A 478 7.60 -32.22 -1.56
C GLU A 478 7.72 -31.10 -0.51
N ALA A 479 6.92 -31.21 0.56
CA ALA A 479 6.99 -30.25 1.66
C ALA A 479 8.37 -30.29 2.34
N ILE A 480 8.96 -29.12 2.54
CA ILE A 480 10.27 -28.96 3.17
C ILE A 480 10.09 -28.95 4.68
N GLN A 481 10.81 -29.86 5.36
CA GLN A 481 10.80 -29.98 6.82
C GLN A 481 12.07 -29.40 7.41
N ILE A 482 11.94 -28.47 8.35
CA ILE A 482 13.06 -27.93 9.12
C ILE A 482 12.66 -27.87 10.59
N GLY A 483 13.35 -28.64 11.43
CA GLY A 483 13.00 -28.74 12.84
C GLY A 483 11.57 -29.25 13.03
N THR A 484 10.74 -28.45 13.70
CA THR A 484 9.32 -28.77 13.92
C THR A 484 8.39 -28.10 12.91
N GLY A 485 8.92 -27.34 11.96
CA GLY A 485 8.14 -26.63 10.96
C GLY A 485 8.17 -27.31 9.59
N SER A 486 7.15 -27.01 8.81
CA SER A 486 7.01 -27.46 7.43
C SER A 486 6.51 -26.32 6.56
N THR A 487 7.00 -26.25 5.32
CA THR A 487 6.48 -25.36 4.29
C THR A 487 6.31 -26.08 2.97
N GLU A 488 5.29 -25.71 2.23
CA GLU A 488 5.08 -26.19 0.87
C GLU A 488 5.81 -25.27 -0.12
N PRO A 489 6.61 -25.83 -1.04
CA PRO A 489 7.16 -25.06 -2.15
C PRO A 489 6.07 -24.42 -3.01
N LEU A 490 6.40 -23.33 -3.71
CA LEU A 490 5.45 -22.62 -4.59
C LEU A 490 4.87 -23.55 -5.67
N ARG A 491 5.65 -24.49 -6.17
CA ARG A 491 5.16 -25.48 -7.16
C ARG A 491 3.99 -26.30 -6.64
N MET A 492 3.94 -26.59 -5.35
CA MET A 492 2.80 -27.30 -4.74
C MET A 492 1.62 -26.35 -4.48
N SER A 493 1.87 -25.17 -3.94
CA SER A 493 0.83 -24.23 -3.51
C SER A 493 0.30 -23.38 -4.68
N VAL A 494 1.12 -22.69 -5.43
CA VAL A 494 0.73 -21.93 -6.64
C VAL A 494 0.27 -22.88 -7.73
N GLY A 495 1.05 -23.92 -8.02
CA GLY A 495 0.68 -24.96 -8.98
C GLY A 495 -0.64 -25.64 -8.63
N GLY A 496 -0.89 -25.93 -7.34
CA GLY A 496 -2.15 -26.49 -6.87
C GLY A 496 -3.36 -25.59 -7.10
N ASN A 497 -3.20 -24.26 -6.98
CA ASN A 497 -4.27 -23.29 -7.34
C ASN A 497 -4.49 -23.27 -8.87
N TYR A 498 -3.42 -23.30 -9.67
CA TYR A 498 -3.55 -23.37 -11.12
C TYR A 498 -4.26 -24.66 -11.57
N ASP A 499 -3.83 -25.82 -11.05
CA ASP A 499 -4.46 -27.11 -11.36
C ASP A 499 -5.95 -27.13 -10.97
N MET A 500 -6.30 -26.53 -9.84
CA MET A 500 -7.71 -26.38 -9.41
C MET A 500 -8.51 -25.56 -10.42
N LEU A 501 -7.98 -24.45 -10.93
CA LEU A 501 -8.65 -23.64 -11.95
C LEU A 501 -8.80 -24.41 -13.28
N GLN A 502 -7.80 -25.21 -13.66
CA GLN A 502 -7.86 -26.00 -14.90
C GLN A 502 -8.75 -27.25 -14.80
N ALA A 503 -9.01 -27.74 -13.59
CA ALA A 503 -9.81 -28.95 -13.37
C ALA A 503 -11.31 -28.78 -13.65
N SER A 504 -11.82 -27.55 -13.65
CA SER A 504 -13.25 -27.28 -13.88
C SER A 504 -13.47 -26.38 -15.10
N ALA A 505 -14.38 -26.80 -15.99
CA ALA A 505 -14.79 -25.98 -17.11
C ALA A 505 -15.48 -24.65 -16.67
N GLU A 506 -16.05 -24.62 -15.48
CA GLU A 506 -16.65 -23.41 -14.89
C GLU A 506 -15.61 -22.33 -14.59
N PHE A 507 -14.37 -22.71 -14.37
CA PHE A 507 -13.27 -21.79 -14.04
C PHE A 507 -12.38 -21.44 -15.25
N SER A 508 -12.71 -21.95 -16.45
CA SER A 508 -11.84 -21.85 -17.64
C SER A 508 -11.48 -20.44 -18.08
N GLY A 509 -12.26 -19.42 -17.65
CA GLY A 509 -11.97 -18.01 -17.93
C GLY A 509 -11.20 -17.29 -16.81
N ILE A 510 -10.98 -17.93 -15.67
CA ILE A 510 -10.36 -17.30 -14.50
C ILE A 510 -8.84 -17.46 -14.60
N LYS A 511 -8.12 -16.34 -14.57
CA LYS A 511 -6.66 -16.34 -14.54
C LYS A 511 -6.13 -16.53 -13.11
N LEU A 512 -4.96 -17.14 -12.95
CA LEU A 512 -4.22 -17.11 -11.71
C LEU A 512 -3.32 -15.88 -11.67
N GLY A 513 -3.40 -15.10 -10.58
CA GLY A 513 -2.53 -13.94 -10.33
C GLY A 513 -1.84 -14.01 -8.97
N GLY A 514 -0.82 -13.17 -8.78
CA GLY A 514 -0.17 -12.95 -7.50
C GLY A 514 -0.35 -11.49 -7.06
N TYR A 515 -1.05 -11.25 -5.94
CA TYR A 515 -1.28 -9.88 -5.46
C TYR A 515 -0.11 -9.34 -4.62
N GLU A 516 0.66 -10.20 -4.01
CA GLU A 516 1.88 -9.91 -3.24
C GLU A 516 2.81 -11.12 -3.30
N GLY A 517 4.12 -10.90 -3.43
CA GLY A 517 5.06 -12.01 -3.41
C GLY A 517 6.51 -11.56 -3.43
N GLY A 518 7.42 -12.52 -3.29
CA GLY A 518 8.85 -12.32 -3.22
C GLY A 518 9.48 -13.08 -2.07
N GLU A 519 10.70 -12.73 -1.70
CA GLU A 519 11.28 -13.21 -0.46
C GLU A 519 10.54 -12.64 0.74
N HIS A 520 10.41 -13.46 1.78
CA HIS A 520 9.78 -13.09 3.04
C HIS A 520 10.71 -13.44 4.21
N LEU A 521 11.96 -13.05 4.09
CA LEU A 521 13.01 -13.31 5.08
C LEU A 521 12.93 -12.26 6.18
N ASN A 522 12.05 -12.42 7.13
CA ASN A 522 11.94 -11.59 8.30
C ASN A 522 12.02 -12.40 9.59
N VAL A 523 12.41 -11.78 10.68
CA VAL A 523 12.47 -12.40 12.00
C VAL A 523 11.41 -11.79 12.89
N ASN A 524 10.37 -12.55 13.19
CA ASN A 524 9.29 -12.08 14.04
C ASN A 524 9.73 -12.04 15.50
N GLN A 525 9.78 -10.85 16.06
CA GLN A 525 10.19 -10.61 17.46
C GLN A 525 9.03 -10.66 18.45
N SER A 526 7.80 -10.91 18.00
CA SER A 526 6.71 -10.97 18.96
C SER A 526 6.94 -12.09 19.98
N SER A 527 6.66 -11.83 21.24
CA SER A 527 6.75 -12.79 22.33
C SER A 527 5.97 -14.09 22.07
N ARG A 528 5.03 -14.07 21.14
CA ARG A 528 4.24 -15.23 20.72
C ARG A 528 5.03 -16.25 19.93
N TYR A 529 6.02 -15.80 19.13
CA TYR A 529 6.71 -16.68 18.18
C TYR A 529 8.14 -17.03 18.61
N MET A 530 8.87 -16.13 19.28
CA MET A 530 10.26 -16.36 19.72
C MET A 530 10.59 -15.69 21.07
N PRO A 531 9.85 -15.98 22.17
CA PRO A 531 10.02 -15.24 23.43
C PRO A 531 11.35 -15.47 24.13
N ASP A 532 11.96 -16.65 23.99
CA ASP A 532 13.01 -17.12 24.91
C ASP A 532 14.35 -17.46 24.22
N ARG A 533 14.56 -17.07 22.94
CA ARG A 533 15.71 -17.49 22.15
C ARG A 533 16.37 -16.32 21.41
N GLN A 534 16.97 -15.41 22.17
CA GLN A 534 17.65 -14.26 21.61
C GLN A 534 18.79 -14.66 20.66
N ASP A 535 19.58 -15.69 21.03
CA ASP A 535 20.73 -16.13 20.24
C ASP A 535 20.29 -16.70 18.87
N ASP A 536 19.21 -17.48 18.83
CA ASP A 536 18.67 -18.02 17.56
C ASP A 536 18.14 -16.89 16.66
N ARG A 537 17.50 -15.90 17.24
CA ARG A 537 17.03 -14.69 16.56
C ARG A 537 18.18 -13.89 15.96
N ASP A 538 19.19 -13.60 16.77
CA ASP A 538 20.38 -12.85 16.36
C ASP A 538 21.12 -13.58 15.23
N TYR A 539 21.13 -14.92 15.30
CA TYR A 539 21.66 -15.75 14.24
C TYR A 539 20.89 -15.60 12.93
N MET A 540 19.55 -15.70 12.97
CA MET A 540 18.70 -15.52 11.79
C MET A 540 18.83 -14.12 11.19
N ILE A 541 18.86 -13.11 12.03
CA ILE A 541 19.10 -11.72 11.63
C ILE A 541 20.45 -11.61 10.90
N SER A 542 21.51 -12.15 11.48
CA SER A 542 22.85 -12.13 10.88
C SER A 542 22.89 -12.86 9.54
N LEU A 543 22.26 -14.02 9.44
CA LEU A 543 22.18 -14.82 8.21
C LEU A 543 21.47 -14.03 7.10
N PHE A 544 20.30 -13.47 7.39
CA PHE A 544 19.52 -12.70 6.41
C PHE A 544 20.26 -11.43 5.99
N THR A 545 20.81 -10.65 6.95
CA THR A 545 21.58 -9.43 6.66
C THR A 545 22.79 -9.73 5.79
N SER A 546 23.50 -10.83 6.08
CA SER A 546 24.69 -11.22 5.31
C SER A 546 24.35 -11.59 3.86
N SER A 547 23.13 -12.01 3.59
CA SER A 547 22.69 -12.37 2.23
C SER A 547 22.20 -11.17 1.41
N GLN A 548 21.88 -10.02 2.02
CA GLN A 548 21.15 -8.90 1.41
C GLN A 548 21.74 -8.38 0.09
N TYR A 549 23.08 -8.30 0.02
CA TYR A 549 23.80 -7.81 -1.16
C TYR A 549 24.45 -8.95 -1.97
N ASP A 550 24.11 -10.20 -1.68
CA ASP A 550 24.63 -11.32 -2.45
C ASP A 550 24.06 -11.33 -3.88
N SER A 551 24.95 -11.44 -4.87
CA SER A 551 24.58 -11.36 -6.28
C SER A 551 23.56 -12.42 -6.71
N ARG A 552 23.48 -13.54 -5.99
CA ARG A 552 22.52 -14.62 -6.23
C ARG A 552 21.07 -14.20 -6.11
N TRP A 553 20.75 -13.11 -5.39
CA TRP A 553 19.39 -12.58 -5.39
C TRP A 553 18.91 -12.19 -6.78
N GLY A 554 19.79 -11.67 -7.63
CA GLY A 554 19.45 -11.36 -9.01
C GLY A 554 19.03 -12.60 -9.80
N ASP A 555 19.84 -13.67 -9.71
CA ASP A 555 19.54 -14.95 -10.35
C ASP A 555 18.30 -15.61 -9.76
N TRP A 556 18.11 -15.52 -8.44
CA TRP A 556 16.95 -16.10 -7.75
C TRP A 556 15.64 -15.41 -8.16
N TYR A 557 15.62 -14.06 -8.30
CA TYR A 557 14.41 -13.39 -8.76
C TYR A 557 14.06 -13.75 -10.21
N GLN A 558 15.04 -13.86 -11.11
CA GLN A 558 14.79 -14.34 -12.46
C GLN A 558 14.25 -15.77 -12.46
N TYR A 559 14.79 -16.62 -11.60
CA TYR A 559 14.32 -17.99 -11.42
C TYR A 559 12.90 -18.05 -10.85
N LEU A 560 12.60 -17.26 -9.80
CA LEU A 560 11.26 -17.16 -9.22
C LEU A 560 10.23 -16.77 -10.28
N LEU A 561 10.48 -15.68 -11.01
CA LEU A 561 9.56 -15.16 -12.01
C LEU A 561 9.34 -16.14 -13.16
N SER A 562 10.40 -16.78 -13.66
CA SER A 562 10.29 -17.83 -14.69
C SER A 562 9.51 -19.05 -14.18
N SER A 563 9.71 -19.43 -12.91
CA SER A 563 8.97 -20.55 -12.31
C SER A 563 7.49 -20.25 -12.11
N LEU A 564 7.12 -19.02 -11.75
CA LEU A 564 5.72 -18.59 -11.64
C LEU A 564 5.02 -18.59 -13.01
N ASP A 565 5.72 -18.16 -14.07
CA ASP A 565 5.25 -18.27 -15.46
C ASP A 565 4.99 -19.74 -15.83
N ASP A 566 5.95 -20.64 -15.56
CA ASP A 566 5.81 -22.08 -15.78
C ASP A 566 4.68 -22.73 -14.96
N MET A 567 4.32 -22.16 -13.81
CA MET A 567 3.17 -22.57 -12.99
C MET A 567 1.83 -21.99 -13.48
N GLY A 568 1.81 -21.24 -14.59
CA GLY A 568 0.60 -20.69 -15.20
C GLY A 568 0.09 -19.39 -14.56
N MET A 569 0.89 -18.70 -13.76
CA MET A 569 0.53 -17.39 -13.24
C MET A 569 0.57 -16.36 -14.37
N SER A 570 -0.49 -15.56 -14.53
CA SER A 570 -0.60 -14.56 -15.59
C SER A 570 -0.04 -13.19 -15.21
N GLN A 571 -0.13 -12.84 -13.92
CA GLN A 571 0.44 -11.59 -13.39
C GLN A 571 0.97 -11.84 -11.99
N TYR A 572 2.11 -11.23 -11.67
CA TYR A 572 2.74 -11.25 -10.36
C TYR A 572 3.02 -9.82 -9.91
N ILE A 573 2.60 -9.48 -8.71
CA ILE A 573 2.86 -8.17 -8.10
C ILE A 573 3.93 -8.34 -7.02
N HIS A 574 5.09 -7.77 -7.27
CA HIS A 574 6.18 -7.78 -6.30
C HIS A 574 5.84 -6.92 -5.08
N PHE A 575 6.08 -7.44 -3.88
CA PHE A 575 5.93 -6.71 -2.63
C PHE A 575 7.32 -6.47 -2.02
N VAL A 576 7.80 -5.26 -1.89
CA VAL A 576 7.22 -3.95 -2.17
C VAL A 576 8.28 -3.10 -2.91
N ASP A 577 7.91 -1.91 -3.39
CA ASP A 577 8.80 -1.05 -4.16
C ASP A 577 10.05 -0.61 -3.36
N LEU A 578 9.92 0.41 -2.55
CA LEU A 578 10.96 1.00 -1.75
C LEU A 578 10.68 0.74 -0.27
N SER A 579 11.65 0.26 0.48
CA SER A 579 11.56 0.18 1.92
C SER A 579 12.89 0.53 2.58
N ARG A 580 12.81 0.93 3.84
CA ARG A 580 13.98 1.24 4.62
C ARG A 580 14.71 -0.04 5.01
N TRP A 581 15.96 -0.18 4.58
CA TRP A 581 16.85 -1.24 5.03
C TRP A 581 17.61 -0.80 6.28
N SER A 582 17.49 -1.55 7.37
CA SER A 582 18.28 -1.33 8.56
C SER A 582 19.29 -2.46 8.72
N THR A 583 20.56 -2.10 8.88
CA THR A 583 21.64 -3.06 9.20
C THR A 583 21.85 -3.23 10.69
N SER A 584 21.31 -2.34 11.52
CA SER A 584 21.54 -2.31 12.97
C SER A 584 20.29 -2.66 13.81
N ASP A 585 19.10 -2.50 13.25
CA ASP A 585 17.84 -2.77 13.95
C ASP A 585 16.87 -3.51 13.03
N VAL A 586 17.03 -4.82 12.99
CA VAL A 586 16.16 -5.76 12.25
C VAL A 586 14.92 -6.11 13.07
N THR A 587 14.63 -5.29 14.08
CA THR A 587 13.54 -5.53 15.01
C THR A 587 12.18 -5.20 14.42
N SER A 588 12.10 -4.37 13.38
CA SER A 588 10.87 -4.13 12.64
C SER A 588 10.86 -4.98 11.37
N THR A 589 10.16 -6.03 11.44
CA THR A 589 10.07 -7.14 10.51
C THR A 589 9.47 -6.82 9.14
N TRP A 590 8.97 -5.62 8.94
CA TRP A 590 8.23 -5.21 7.74
C TRP A 590 9.08 -4.42 6.74
N GLU A 591 10.29 -4.02 7.12
CA GLU A 591 11.15 -3.14 6.31
C GLU A 591 12.08 -3.91 5.34
N TRP A 592 12.09 -5.24 5.42
CA TRP A 592 12.96 -6.11 4.60
C TRP A 592 12.41 -6.41 3.21
N PHE A 593 11.14 -6.15 2.96
CA PHE A 593 10.49 -6.51 1.71
C PHE A 593 10.74 -5.54 0.55
N GLY A 594 11.34 -4.39 0.80
CA GLY A 594 11.64 -3.44 -0.26
C GLY A 594 12.73 -3.95 -1.18
N THR A 595 12.51 -3.80 -2.47
CA THR A 595 13.51 -4.15 -3.49
C THR A 595 14.77 -3.31 -3.35
N VAL A 596 14.63 -2.05 -2.95
CA VAL A 596 15.72 -1.10 -2.73
C VAL A 596 15.47 -0.21 -1.51
N PRO A 597 16.54 0.24 -0.81
CA PRO A 597 16.41 1.19 0.29
C PRO A 597 16.08 2.61 -0.17
N ASP A 598 16.47 2.97 -1.40
CA ASP A 598 16.22 4.25 -2.04
C ASP A 598 16.33 4.11 -3.58
N LEU A 599 15.91 5.15 -4.31
CA LEU A 599 15.93 5.14 -5.77
C LEU A 599 17.33 5.15 -6.39
N GLY A 600 18.34 5.59 -5.65
CA GLY A 600 19.75 5.68 -6.10
C GLY A 600 20.50 4.36 -6.00
N THR A 601 20.00 3.43 -5.19
CA THR A 601 20.69 2.17 -4.90
C THR A 601 20.30 1.08 -5.89
N GLN A 602 21.30 0.46 -6.50
CA GLN A 602 21.13 -0.74 -7.33
C GLN A 602 21.41 -1.97 -6.47
N THR A 603 20.38 -2.77 -6.19
CA THR A 603 20.50 -4.03 -5.47
C THR A 603 20.52 -5.22 -6.42
N PRO A 604 21.05 -6.39 -6.02
CA PRO A 604 20.95 -7.60 -6.83
C PRO A 604 19.49 -8.00 -7.13
N SER A 605 18.59 -7.89 -6.15
CA SER A 605 17.15 -8.16 -6.34
C SER A 605 16.55 -7.26 -7.42
N ARG A 606 16.80 -5.96 -7.35
CA ARG A 606 16.38 -5.00 -8.37
C ARG A 606 16.93 -5.37 -9.75
N THR A 607 18.23 -5.68 -9.83
CA THR A 607 18.88 -6.09 -11.08
C THR A 607 18.21 -7.33 -11.69
N GLY A 608 17.85 -8.31 -10.86
CA GLY A 608 17.18 -9.53 -11.30
C GLY A 608 15.80 -9.26 -11.90
N ILE A 609 14.99 -8.44 -11.22
CA ILE A 609 13.65 -8.07 -11.68
C ILE A 609 13.74 -7.21 -12.95
N GLU A 610 14.59 -6.17 -12.99
CA GLU A 610 14.80 -5.33 -14.17
C GLU A 610 15.27 -6.16 -15.38
N THR A 611 16.13 -7.16 -15.17
CA THR A 611 16.60 -8.06 -16.24
C THR A 611 15.46 -8.90 -16.80
N TYR A 612 14.62 -9.45 -15.94
CA TYR A 612 13.43 -10.20 -16.35
C TYR A 612 12.46 -9.30 -17.15
N VAL A 613 12.15 -8.12 -16.61
CA VAL A 613 11.27 -7.13 -17.23
C VAL A 613 11.78 -6.70 -18.62
N ALA A 614 13.08 -6.46 -18.75
CA ALA A 614 13.71 -6.12 -20.04
C ALA A 614 13.63 -7.25 -21.09
N GLY A 615 13.59 -8.51 -20.63
CA GLY A 615 13.41 -9.70 -21.47
C GLY A 615 11.96 -10.05 -21.79
N TYR A 616 11.00 -9.36 -21.19
CA TYR A 616 9.58 -9.64 -21.36
C TYR A 616 9.12 -9.28 -22.79
N SER A 617 8.33 -10.17 -23.38
CA SER A 617 7.61 -9.92 -24.62
C SER A 617 6.13 -10.20 -24.39
N PRO A 618 5.26 -9.21 -24.58
CA PRO A 618 3.83 -9.43 -24.37
C PRO A 618 3.35 -10.59 -25.24
N PRO A 619 2.42 -11.41 -24.76
CA PRO A 619 1.76 -12.44 -25.56
C PRO A 619 1.24 -11.78 -26.85
N VAL A 620 1.56 -12.36 -28.00
CA VAL A 620 0.94 -11.92 -29.25
C VAL A 620 -0.54 -12.26 -29.12
N ASP A 621 -1.38 -11.24 -29.08
CA ASP A 621 -2.84 -11.43 -29.06
C ASP A 621 -3.19 -12.33 -30.25
N PRO A 622 -3.77 -13.53 -30.03
CA PRO A 622 -4.18 -14.32 -31.18
C PRO A 622 -5.13 -13.48 -32.00
N ASP A 623 -4.77 -13.29 -33.27
CA ASP A 623 -5.52 -12.52 -34.26
C ASP A 623 -7.03 -12.75 -34.02
N PRO A 624 -7.85 -11.69 -33.86
CA PRO A 624 -9.27 -11.85 -33.49
C PRO A 624 -9.89 -12.88 -34.43
N ASP A 625 -10.42 -13.93 -33.80
CA ASP A 625 -10.99 -15.11 -34.47
C ASP A 625 -11.81 -14.68 -35.69
N PRO A 626 -11.47 -15.10 -36.91
CA PRO A 626 -12.26 -14.73 -38.07
C PRO A 626 -13.70 -15.21 -37.83
N ASP A 627 -14.62 -14.29 -37.87
CA ASP A 627 -16.08 -14.35 -37.75
C ASP A 627 -16.65 -15.79 -37.68
N PRO A 628 -17.37 -16.18 -36.62
CA PRO A 628 -17.76 -17.57 -36.42
C PRO A 628 -18.57 -18.10 -37.62
N ASP A 629 -18.08 -19.19 -38.17
CA ASP A 629 -18.74 -19.95 -39.23
C ASP A 629 -20.23 -20.19 -38.87
N PRO A 630 -21.20 -19.76 -39.66
CA PRO A 630 -22.62 -19.86 -39.33
C PRO A 630 -23.19 -21.30 -39.32
N ASN A 631 -22.33 -22.33 -39.32
CA ASN A 631 -22.77 -23.72 -39.32
C ASN A 631 -22.21 -24.52 -38.15
N PRO A 632 -22.91 -24.57 -36.98
CA PRO A 632 -22.43 -25.37 -35.85
C PRO A 632 -22.57 -26.88 -36.14
N CYS A 633 -21.44 -27.56 -36.10
CA CYS A 633 -21.38 -29.02 -36.13
C CYS A 633 -22.04 -29.59 -34.85
N PRO A 634 -22.89 -30.65 -34.92
CA PRO A 634 -23.60 -31.15 -33.75
C PRO A 634 -22.67 -31.82 -32.74
N ILE A 635 -22.74 -31.34 -31.52
CA ILE A 635 -22.02 -31.84 -30.35
C ILE A 635 -22.48 -33.29 -30.05
N ARG A 636 -21.52 -34.25 -30.11
CA ARG A 636 -21.73 -35.60 -29.53
C ARG A 636 -21.45 -35.52 -28.02
N LEU A 637 -22.50 -35.69 -27.23
CA LEU A 637 -22.40 -35.98 -25.79
C LEU A 637 -21.64 -37.29 -25.57
N ILE A 638 -20.50 -37.26 -24.94
CA ILE A 638 -19.83 -38.45 -24.38
C ILE A 638 -20.17 -38.46 -22.88
N GLU A 639 -21.04 -39.39 -22.49
CA GLU A 639 -21.30 -39.71 -21.09
C GLU A 639 -20.06 -40.39 -20.50
N MET A 640 -19.33 -39.70 -19.59
CA MET A 640 -18.32 -40.34 -18.76
C MET A 640 -18.87 -40.65 -17.38
N ASN A 641 -19.10 -41.93 -17.10
CA ASN A 641 -19.46 -42.44 -15.77
C ASN A 641 -18.18 -42.50 -14.87
N PHE A 642 -18.08 -41.59 -13.91
CA PHE A 642 -17.09 -41.71 -12.83
C PHE A 642 -17.68 -42.43 -11.62
N SER A 643 -17.10 -43.56 -11.28
CA SER A 643 -17.35 -44.29 -10.04
C SER A 643 -16.26 -43.93 -9.02
N VAL A 644 -16.62 -43.11 -8.03
CA VAL A 644 -15.73 -42.80 -6.90
C VAL A 644 -15.89 -43.86 -5.82
N LYS A 645 -14.82 -44.60 -5.52
CA LYS A 645 -14.76 -45.44 -4.32
C LYS A 645 -14.16 -44.60 -3.19
N LEU A 646 -15.02 -44.24 -2.24
CA LEU A 646 -14.58 -43.70 -0.94
C LEU A 646 -14.07 -44.88 -0.06
N HIS A 647 -12.83 -44.79 0.41
CA HIS A 647 -12.36 -45.56 1.55
C HIS A 647 -12.39 -44.66 2.79
N PHE A 648 -13.11 -45.11 3.81
CA PHE A 648 -13.20 -44.53 5.15
C PHE A 648 -11.91 -44.80 5.93
#